data_4552f1a96606588221469bbffd05315a
#
_entry.id   4552f1a96606588221469bbffd05315a
#
_cell.length_a   1.000
_cell.length_b   1.000
_cell.length_c   1.000
_cell.angle_alpha   90.00
_cell.angle_beta   90.00
_cell.angle_gamma   90.00
#
_symmetry.space_group_name_H-M   'P 1'
#
loop_
_entity.id
_entity.type
_entity.pdbx_description
1 polymer ?
#
loop_
_entity_poly.entity_id
_entity_poly.type
_entity_poly.pdbx_seq_one_letter_code
_entity_poly.pdbx_strand_id
1 'polypeptide(L)'
;MTFRLIIEDGVFRDTLGRQIVLRGINVAGDAKLPSSPDMPSHVAKDFFEGDTVNFHQRPFPKEDAHLHFSRLRKMGYNTIRYIFTWEAIEAAGPGKYDEKFIQHTIDILRVAKEYGFYVFMDPHQDVWSRFLGGCGAPMWTLYACGLNPQGLAATEAAIVQNTYPDVDNFPKMIWSTNYFRLAAATIFALFFGGRDFAPKCKIDGVNIQDYLNNHFLGAVGHLAKRIHEAGDLENDVVFGWESLNEPNKGMIGYQDISVIPKEQSLKLGTSPTMWQAMLLGMGRAVEVETWDIGGLGPYKTGRTLVDPRGETAWLPADYDDSRYGWKRDPGWKLGECIWAQHGVWDMAKDELLRRDYFAKNPRTGETIDYPYFSDNYYMEHYRSIRNTVRKYHADAVMLLQGPTMELPPRVKGTVDDEVRMVYAPHFYDGVTLMTKKWNRTWNVDVIGILRGRYWHPAFAVRVGETAIRNCFKSQLATLRQEGLERVGDHPCVLTEFGIPYDMDEKYAYKTGDYTSQSAAMDANHFGIEGGLLEGYTLWLYMVQNDHLRGDQWNGEDLSIVSKDDILLPVSHLPKTGLESLAAPFLRRLVTSSSMPAENEGQTRLSPNLSMASTEVPPGRPSLSQPRRSDVDQDDTVNPANIKRLLTSPSISSQPNSTNGNSKGSNASGIDTASDSDSIRVPGLRAAEAYVRPSPIATCGEILGYGFDLRQAEFNLKIDGWVDAERLAAVRKEAADGHGPIGPDMALVDDDDGDSDLLPLPTIVWLPEYHFPEDAIDVQVTAGRWEISWDNEETATLQKLRWWHPPGAQALKIKGRVRKHNDVEGGASSEDGYYDQVSSFLENSCTLM
;
A
#
# COMPACT_ATOMS: atom_id res chain seq x y z
N MET A 1 -15.80 21.84 -10.23
CA MET A 1 -15.25 21.27 -11.47
C MET A 1 -13.84 20.81 -11.21
N THR A 2 -13.52 19.59 -11.62
CA THR A 2 -12.15 19.08 -11.54
C THR A 2 -11.40 19.63 -12.74
N PHE A 3 -10.32 20.35 -12.52
CA PHE A 3 -9.45 20.79 -13.60
C PHE A 3 -8.72 19.59 -14.20
N ARG A 4 -8.56 19.54 -15.54
CA ARG A 4 -7.75 18.53 -16.21
C ARG A 4 -6.30 18.62 -15.71
N LEU A 5 -5.69 17.48 -15.35
CA LEU A 5 -4.28 17.41 -14.98
C LEU A 5 -3.39 17.42 -16.23
N ILE A 6 -2.34 18.22 -16.17
CA ILE A 6 -1.28 18.31 -17.20
C ILE A 6 0.04 18.01 -16.49
N ILE A 7 0.94 17.26 -17.14
CA ILE A 7 2.32 17.07 -16.68
C ILE A 7 3.20 18.02 -17.47
N GLU A 8 3.93 18.87 -16.74
CA GLU A 8 4.82 19.87 -17.31
C GLU A 8 5.96 20.14 -16.31
N ASP A 9 7.20 20.20 -16.80
CA ASP A 9 8.40 20.42 -15.97
C ASP A 9 8.50 19.46 -14.77
N GLY A 10 8.17 18.19 -14.97
CA GLY A 10 8.24 17.16 -13.93
C GLY A 10 7.21 17.27 -12.82
N VAL A 11 6.19 18.13 -12.94
CA VAL A 11 5.12 18.32 -11.94
C VAL A 11 3.73 18.23 -12.57
N PHE A 12 2.71 18.06 -11.74
CA PHE A 12 1.32 18.20 -12.16
C PHE A 12 0.89 19.65 -12.13
N ARG A 13 0.18 20.08 -13.17
CA ARG A 13 -0.45 21.41 -13.23
C ARG A 13 -1.93 21.30 -13.60
N ASP A 14 -2.72 22.26 -13.14
CA ASP A 14 -4.08 22.46 -13.64
C ASP A 14 -4.10 23.24 -14.97
N THR A 15 -5.27 23.41 -15.54
CA THR A 15 -5.45 24.20 -16.79
C THR A 15 -5.07 25.67 -16.63
N LEU A 16 -4.96 26.18 -15.41
CA LEU A 16 -4.51 27.56 -15.12
C LEU A 16 -2.98 27.67 -14.96
N GLY A 17 -2.24 26.53 -15.04
CA GLY A 17 -0.79 26.47 -14.89
C GLY A 17 -0.32 26.37 -13.44
N ARG A 18 -1.23 26.27 -12.44
CA ARG A 18 -0.86 26.13 -11.02
C ARG A 18 -0.39 24.71 -10.73
N GLN A 19 0.64 24.56 -9.91
CA GLN A 19 1.13 23.26 -9.48
C GLN A 19 0.12 22.57 -8.56
N ILE A 20 -0.17 21.30 -8.83
CA ILE A 20 -1.09 20.45 -8.07
C ILE A 20 -0.29 19.37 -7.34
N VAL A 21 -0.55 19.18 -6.05
CA VAL A 21 -0.03 18.02 -5.30
C VAL A 21 -1.14 16.96 -5.23
N LEU A 22 -0.82 15.74 -5.69
CA LEU A 22 -1.75 14.62 -5.60
C LEU A 22 -1.75 14.05 -4.17
N ARG A 23 -2.81 14.33 -3.45
CA ARG A 23 -3.05 13.79 -2.10
C ARG A 23 -4.13 12.72 -2.18
N GLY A 24 -3.71 11.47 -2.13
CA GLY A 24 -4.59 10.37 -2.46
C GLY A 24 -4.68 9.27 -1.42
N ILE A 25 -5.58 8.34 -1.74
CA ILE A 25 -5.83 7.13 -0.96
C ILE A 25 -6.20 5.98 -1.88
N ASN A 26 -5.82 4.77 -1.49
CA ASN A 26 -6.19 3.53 -2.17
C ASN A 26 -7.63 3.14 -1.83
N VAL A 27 -8.49 2.97 -2.86
CA VAL A 27 -9.92 2.64 -2.72
C VAL A 27 -10.25 1.42 -3.57
N ALA A 28 -10.69 0.37 -2.97
CA ALA A 28 -10.70 0.04 -1.56
C ALA A 28 -10.12 -1.37 -1.40
N GLY A 29 -9.61 -1.69 -0.20
CA GLY A 29 -9.12 -3.04 0.10
C GLY A 29 -10.12 -4.16 -0.16
N ASP A 30 -11.41 -3.84 -0.04
CA ASP A 30 -12.53 -4.74 -0.38
C ASP A 30 -12.48 -5.25 -1.83
N ALA A 31 -11.92 -4.49 -2.76
CA ALA A 31 -11.81 -4.85 -4.17
C ALA A 31 -10.82 -6.01 -4.43
N LYS A 32 -10.02 -6.40 -3.44
CA LYS A 32 -9.08 -7.53 -3.52
C LYS A 32 -9.80 -8.89 -3.45
N LEU A 33 -11.03 -8.94 -2.95
CA LEU A 33 -11.74 -10.16 -2.58
C LEU A 33 -13.14 -10.22 -3.21
N PRO A 34 -13.61 -11.42 -3.61
CA PRO A 34 -14.96 -11.59 -4.12
C PRO A 34 -16.02 -11.09 -3.14
N SER A 35 -17.14 -10.59 -3.69
CA SER A 35 -18.30 -10.18 -2.90
C SER A 35 -19.41 -11.23 -2.89
N SER A 36 -19.42 -12.14 -3.87
CA SER A 36 -20.41 -13.20 -3.95
C SER A 36 -19.82 -14.49 -4.54
N PRO A 37 -19.72 -15.57 -3.75
CA PRO A 37 -19.84 -15.52 -2.28
C PRO A 37 -18.82 -14.59 -1.65
N ASP A 38 -19.12 -14.02 -0.51
CA ASP A 38 -18.14 -13.22 0.25
C ASP A 38 -17.02 -14.12 0.76
N MET A 39 -15.78 -13.84 0.30
CA MET A 39 -14.63 -14.73 0.50
C MET A 39 -13.41 -13.98 1.08
N PRO A 40 -13.46 -13.55 2.33
CA PRO A 40 -12.27 -13.17 3.07
C PRO A 40 -11.21 -14.27 3.04
N SER A 41 -9.93 -13.92 3.11
CA SER A 41 -8.82 -14.87 2.93
C SER A 41 -8.79 -16.04 3.94
N HIS A 42 -9.51 -15.93 5.07
CA HIS A 42 -9.63 -16.99 6.07
C HIS A 42 -10.73 -18.01 5.78
N VAL A 43 -11.59 -17.76 4.77
CA VAL A 43 -12.74 -18.63 4.44
C VAL A 43 -12.30 -19.73 3.51
N ALA A 44 -12.39 -21.00 3.97
CA ALA A 44 -12.05 -22.18 3.19
C ALA A 44 -13.22 -22.73 2.36
N LYS A 45 -14.47 -22.47 2.78
CA LYS A 45 -15.66 -22.97 2.09
C LYS A 45 -15.72 -22.39 0.66
N ASP A 46 -15.93 -23.26 -0.31
CA ASP A 46 -16.08 -22.93 -1.74
C ASP A 46 -14.85 -22.18 -2.34
N PHE A 47 -13.70 -22.19 -1.65
CA PHE A 47 -12.50 -21.47 -2.06
C PHE A 47 -12.04 -21.85 -3.47
N PHE A 48 -12.14 -23.13 -3.84
CA PHE A 48 -11.73 -23.63 -5.15
C PHE A 48 -12.84 -23.58 -6.23
N GLU A 49 -13.95 -22.89 -5.96
CA GLU A 49 -15.02 -22.61 -6.93
C GLU A 49 -14.81 -21.26 -7.64
N GLY A 50 -13.55 -20.91 -7.93
CA GLY A 50 -13.13 -19.58 -8.42
C GLY A 50 -13.77 -19.12 -9.72
N ASP A 51 -14.32 -20.04 -10.57
CA ASP A 51 -15.00 -19.66 -11.81
C ASP A 51 -16.42 -19.10 -11.59
N THR A 52 -16.96 -19.22 -10.37
CA THR A 52 -18.33 -18.86 -10.03
C THR A 52 -18.42 -17.60 -9.16
N VAL A 53 -17.27 -17.07 -8.75
CA VAL A 53 -17.21 -15.85 -7.94
C VAL A 53 -17.49 -14.60 -8.76
N ASN A 54 -17.93 -13.52 -8.10
CA ASN A 54 -18.00 -12.20 -8.69
C ASN A 54 -17.62 -11.12 -7.66
N PHE A 55 -17.33 -9.92 -8.18
CA PHE A 55 -16.93 -8.74 -7.40
C PHE A 55 -17.98 -7.62 -7.50
N HIS A 56 -19.22 -8.00 -7.76
CA HIS A 56 -20.32 -7.02 -7.81
C HIS A 56 -20.35 -6.25 -6.48
N GLN A 57 -20.60 -4.94 -6.55
CA GLN A 57 -20.59 -4.01 -5.42
C GLN A 57 -19.20 -3.75 -4.79
N ARG A 58 -18.09 -4.17 -5.42
CA ARG A 58 -16.74 -3.71 -5.04
C ARG A 58 -16.37 -2.43 -5.82
N PRO A 59 -15.73 -1.43 -5.20
CA PRO A 59 -15.13 -1.38 -3.85
C PRO A 59 -16.18 -1.25 -2.72
N PHE A 60 -17.37 -0.77 -2.99
CA PHE A 60 -18.54 -0.67 -2.11
C PHE A 60 -19.83 -0.55 -2.94
N PRO A 61 -21.03 -0.77 -2.36
CA PRO A 61 -22.29 -0.57 -3.07
C PRO A 61 -22.43 0.85 -3.63
N LYS A 62 -23.02 0.99 -4.82
CA LYS A 62 -23.22 2.30 -5.45
C LYS A 62 -24.00 3.27 -4.56
N GLU A 63 -24.97 2.75 -3.80
CA GLU A 63 -25.80 3.51 -2.87
C GLU A 63 -24.98 4.17 -1.75
N ASP A 64 -23.82 3.59 -1.43
CA ASP A 64 -22.91 4.09 -0.39
C ASP A 64 -21.80 4.98 -0.94
N ALA A 65 -21.62 5.06 -2.27
CA ALA A 65 -20.54 5.79 -2.91
C ALA A 65 -20.46 7.27 -2.50
N HIS A 66 -21.61 7.96 -2.45
CA HIS A 66 -21.66 9.37 -2.02
C HIS A 66 -21.18 9.54 -0.57
N LEU A 67 -21.53 8.62 0.33
CA LEU A 67 -21.05 8.63 1.71
C LEU A 67 -19.53 8.52 1.77
N HIS A 68 -18.97 7.55 1.05
CA HIS A 68 -17.54 7.27 1.08
C HIS A 68 -16.73 8.40 0.42
N PHE A 69 -17.12 8.87 -0.75
CA PHE A 69 -16.40 9.96 -1.42
C PHE A 69 -16.53 11.30 -0.71
N SER A 70 -17.70 11.64 -0.16
CA SER A 70 -17.85 12.81 0.72
C SER A 70 -16.89 12.74 1.91
N ARG A 71 -16.80 11.57 2.56
CA ARG A 71 -15.90 11.35 3.70
C ARG A 71 -14.43 11.54 3.30
N LEU A 72 -14.00 10.91 2.21
CA LEU A 72 -12.64 11.02 1.70
C LEU A 72 -12.30 12.47 1.30
N ARG A 73 -13.22 13.15 0.62
CA ARG A 73 -13.04 14.56 0.23
C ARG A 73 -12.87 15.47 1.45
N LYS A 74 -13.69 15.31 2.48
CA LYS A 74 -13.59 16.07 3.73
C LYS A 74 -12.30 15.79 4.53
N MET A 75 -11.64 14.65 4.31
CA MET A 75 -10.29 14.37 4.83
C MET A 75 -9.18 15.00 3.99
N GLY A 76 -9.55 15.78 2.95
CA GLY A 76 -8.62 16.51 2.08
C GLY A 76 -8.01 15.70 0.95
N TYR A 77 -8.47 14.47 0.70
CA TYR A 77 -8.01 13.72 -0.46
C TYR A 77 -8.58 14.30 -1.75
N ASN A 78 -7.75 14.44 -2.76
CA ASN A 78 -8.12 14.88 -4.11
C ASN A 78 -7.88 13.78 -5.16
N THR A 79 -7.22 12.69 -4.78
CA THR A 79 -6.81 11.62 -5.69
C THR A 79 -7.22 10.26 -5.15
N ILE A 80 -7.63 9.37 -6.06
CA ILE A 80 -7.97 7.98 -5.75
C ILE A 80 -7.13 7.07 -6.64
N ARG A 81 -6.41 6.13 -6.02
CA ARG A 81 -5.92 4.94 -6.68
C ARG A 81 -7.04 3.91 -6.63
N TYR A 82 -7.68 3.67 -7.79
CA TYR A 82 -8.83 2.80 -7.91
C TYR A 82 -8.38 1.37 -8.14
N ILE A 83 -8.53 0.54 -7.12
CA ILE A 83 -8.11 -0.85 -7.15
C ILE A 83 -9.14 -1.70 -7.87
N PHE A 84 -8.71 -2.49 -8.85
CA PHE A 84 -9.47 -3.59 -9.43
C PHE A 84 -8.55 -4.77 -9.72
N THR A 85 -9.08 -6.00 -9.71
CA THR A 85 -8.30 -7.20 -9.97
C THR A 85 -8.65 -7.81 -11.32
N TRP A 86 -7.73 -8.56 -11.90
CA TRP A 86 -8.02 -9.33 -13.12
C TRP A 86 -9.13 -10.34 -12.87
N GLU A 87 -9.14 -10.99 -11.69
CA GLU A 87 -10.21 -11.92 -11.29
C GLU A 87 -11.58 -11.24 -11.30
N ALA A 88 -11.68 -9.99 -10.89
CA ALA A 88 -12.95 -9.24 -10.90
C ALA A 88 -13.56 -9.07 -12.30
N ILE A 89 -12.69 -9.03 -13.32
CA ILE A 89 -13.13 -8.85 -14.72
C ILE A 89 -13.35 -10.19 -15.41
N GLU A 90 -12.53 -11.25 -15.15
CA GLU A 90 -12.45 -12.45 -15.98
C GLU A 90 -12.44 -13.76 -15.15
N ALA A 91 -13.15 -13.79 -13.99
CA ALA A 91 -13.20 -14.98 -13.13
C ALA A 91 -13.73 -16.24 -13.85
N ALA A 92 -14.77 -16.10 -14.65
CA ALA A 92 -15.52 -17.23 -15.21
C ALA A 92 -14.78 -18.01 -16.31
N GLY A 93 -13.57 -17.61 -16.67
CA GLY A 93 -12.70 -18.26 -17.64
C GLY A 93 -12.23 -17.33 -18.74
N PRO A 94 -11.28 -17.79 -19.57
CA PRO A 94 -10.64 -16.94 -20.58
C PRO A 94 -11.62 -16.27 -21.54
N GLY A 95 -11.52 -14.92 -21.66
CA GLY A 95 -12.38 -14.10 -22.53
C GLY A 95 -13.81 -13.90 -22.04
N LYS A 96 -14.15 -14.30 -20.80
CA LYS A 96 -15.50 -14.14 -20.24
C LYS A 96 -15.52 -12.98 -19.24
N TYR A 97 -15.79 -11.78 -19.75
CA TYR A 97 -15.76 -10.57 -18.94
C TYR A 97 -17.06 -10.36 -18.16
N ASP A 98 -16.93 -9.92 -16.89
CA ASP A 98 -18.05 -9.57 -16.02
C ASP A 98 -18.53 -8.13 -16.29
N GLU A 99 -19.48 -8.01 -17.21
CA GLU A 99 -20.06 -6.73 -17.60
C GLU A 99 -20.78 -5.99 -16.45
N LYS A 100 -21.25 -6.74 -15.44
CA LYS A 100 -21.91 -6.12 -14.27
C LYS A 100 -20.91 -5.44 -13.37
N PHE A 101 -19.76 -6.09 -13.13
CA PHE A 101 -18.67 -5.46 -12.39
C PHE A 101 -18.13 -4.23 -13.11
N ILE A 102 -17.92 -4.33 -14.44
CA ILE A 102 -17.44 -3.21 -15.27
C ILE A 102 -18.43 -2.04 -15.22
N GLN A 103 -19.74 -2.31 -15.39
CA GLN A 103 -20.76 -1.26 -15.31
C GLN A 103 -20.82 -0.62 -13.92
N HIS A 104 -20.69 -1.42 -12.87
CA HIS A 104 -20.61 -0.91 -11.50
C HIS A 104 -19.39 0.01 -11.30
N THR A 105 -18.23 -0.37 -11.83
CA THR A 105 -17.01 0.46 -11.82
C THR A 105 -17.26 1.82 -12.49
N ILE A 106 -17.88 1.83 -13.66
CA ILE A 106 -18.25 3.07 -14.37
C ILE A 106 -19.16 3.95 -13.52
N ASP A 107 -20.17 3.35 -12.88
CA ASP A 107 -21.11 4.07 -12.03
C ASP A 107 -20.41 4.67 -10.79
N ILE A 108 -19.47 3.95 -10.17
CA ILE A 108 -18.66 4.46 -9.04
C ILE A 108 -17.74 5.60 -9.49
N LEU A 109 -17.11 5.49 -10.66
CA LEU A 109 -16.26 6.54 -11.22
C LEU A 109 -17.04 7.85 -11.48
N ARG A 110 -18.30 7.75 -11.91
CA ARG A 110 -19.18 8.92 -12.07
C ARG A 110 -19.44 9.62 -10.74
N VAL A 111 -19.67 8.88 -9.66
CA VAL A 111 -19.79 9.48 -8.34
C VAL A 111 -18.47 10.13 -7.90
N ALA A 112 -17.31 9.48 -8.13
CA ALA A 112 -16.01 10.08 -7.84
C ALA A 112 -15.80 11.40 -8.60
N LYS A 113 -16.26 11.49 -9.85
CA LYS A 113 -16.26 12.72 -10.67
C LYS A 113 -17.06 13.85 -10.02
N GLU A 114 -18.27 13.55 -9.50
CA GLU A 114 -19.11 14.55 -8.80
C GLU A 114 -18.41 15.18 -7.59
N TYR A 115 -17.50 14.40 -6.93
CA TYR A 115 -16.69 14.86 -5.80
C TYR A 115 -15.34 15.49 -6.24
N GLY A 116 -15.10 15.65 -7.52
CA GLY A 116 -13.90 16.29 -8.05
C GLY A 116 -12.60 15.52 -7.79
N PHE A 117 -12.63 14.19 -7.76
CA PHE A 117 -11.43 13.38 -7.62
C PHE A 117 -10.68 13.22 -8.94
N TYR A 118 -9.36 13.21 -8.86
CA TYR A 118 -8.49 12.63 -9.86
C TYR A 118 -8.36 11.13 -9.60
N VAL A 119 -8.61 10.30 -10.59
CA VAL A 119 -8.56 8.84 -10.44
C VAL A 119 -7.54 8.25 -11.40
N PHE A 120 -6.71 7.36 -10.91
CA PHE A 120 -5.95 6.44 -11.77
C PHE A 120 -6.28 5.00 -11.42
N MET A 121 -6.29 4.16 -12.45
CA MET A 121 -6.74 2.78 -12.38
C MET A 121 -5.57 1.87 -12.07
N ASP A 122 -5.72 1.00 -11.08
CA ASP A 122 -4.70 0.06 -10.65
C ASP A 122 -5.13 -1.39 -10.91
N PRO A 123 -4.53 -2.06 -11.92
CA PRO A 123 -4.66 -3.50 -12.08
C PRO A 123 -3.92 -4.22 -10.95
N HIS A 124 -4.60 -4.40 -9.83
CA HIS A 124 -4.00 -4.83 -8.57
C HIS A 124 -3.76 -6.33 -8.51
N GLN A 125 -2.59 -6.71 -8.05
CA GLN A 125 -2.24 -8.06 -7.65
C GLN A 125 -1.29 -8.05 -6.45
N ASP A 126 -1.41 -9.07 -5.59
CA ASP A 126 -0.38 -9.48 -4.64
C ASP A 126 -0.15 -10.96 -4.85
N VAL A 127 1.11 -11.36 -5.00
CA VAL A 127 1.52 -12.76 -5.16
C VAL A 127 0.72 -13.49 -6.25
N TRP A 128 0.35 -12.77 -7.32
CA TRP A 128 -0.40 -13.23 -8.46
C TRP A 128 -1.91 -13.43 -8.21
N SER A 129 -2.29 -14.18 -7.17
CA SER A 129 -3.68 -14.62 -6.98
C SER A 129 -4.01 -14.95 -5.54
N ARG A 130 -5.30 -14.85 -5.14
CA ARG A 130 -5.76 -15.30 -3.81
C ARG A 130 -5.51 -16.77 -3.55
N PHE A 131 -5.42 -17.59 -4.58
CA PHE A 131 -5.07 -19.01 -4.47
C PHE A 131 -3.60 -19.25 -4.12
N LEU A 132 -2.77 -18.20 -4.20
CA LEU A 132 -1.37 -18.18 -3.79
C LEU A 132 -1.13 -17.35 -2.51
N GLY A 133 -2.20 -16.98 -1.81
CA GLY A 133 -2.13 -16.15 -0.60
C GLY A 133 -2.08 -14.65 -0.87
N GLY A 134 -2.43 -14.22 -2.07
CA GLY A 134 -2.50 -12.82 -2.47
C GLY A 134 -3.88 -12.39 -2.95
N CYS A 135 -3.92 -11.74 -4.12
CA CYS A 135 -5.11 -11.38 -4.91
C CYS A 135 -4.67 -11.10 -6.35
N GLY A 136 -5.60 -10.88 -7.27
CA GLY A 136 -5.28 -10.41 -8.62
C GLY A 136 -5.82 -11.32 -9.72
N ALA A 137 -5.03 -12.30 -10.16
CA ALA A 137 -5.37 -13.14 -11.30
C ALA A 137 -6.42 -14.22 -10.95
N PRO A 138 -7.31 -14.56 -11.89
CA PRO A 138 -8.33 -15.57 -11.71
C PRO A 138 -7.75 -17.00 -11.60
N MET A 139 -8.51 -17.91 -11.00
CA MET A 139 -8.11 -19.30 -10.75
C MET A 139 -7.66 -20.03 -12.01
N TRP A 140 -8.34 -19.81 -13.14
CA TRP A 140 -8.02 -20.50 -14.39
C TRP A 140 -6.58 -20.27 -14.86
N THR A 141 -5.92 -19.13 -14.43
CA THR A 141 -4.51 -18.87 -14.77
C THR A 141 -3.54 -19.88 -14.15
N LEU A 142 -3.87 -20.42 -12.97
CA LEU A 142 -3.08 -21.48 -12.34
C LEU A 142 -3.17 -22.76 -13.15
N TYR A 143 -4.39 -23.15 -13.54
CA TYR A 143 -4.61 -24.30 -14.41
C TYR A 143 -3.90 -24.13 -15.76
N ALA A 144 -3.97 -22.93 -16.36
CA ALA A 144 -3.24 -22.61 -17.59
C ALA A 144 -1.73 -22.85 -17.42
N CYS A 145 -1.15 -22.50 -16.28
CA CYS A 145 0.26 -22.73 -15.95
C CYS A 145 0.60 -24.20 -15.56
N GLY A 146 -0.38 -25.09 -15.56
CA GLY A 146 -0.19 -26.50 -15.18
C GLY A 146 -0.10 -26.72 -13.67
N LEU A 147 -0.49 -25.75 -12.84
CA LEU A 147 -0.48 -25.85 -11.38
C LEU A 147 -1.81 -26.41 -10.86
N ASN A 148 -1.72 -27.22 -9.81
CA ASN A 148 -2.86 -27.76 -9.07
C ASN A 148 -3.12 -26.92 -7.81
N PRO A 149 -4.11 -26.01 -7.78
CA PRO A 149 -4.37 -25.17 -6.62
C PRO A 149 -4.56 -25.93 -5.32
N GLN A 150 -5.12 -27.17 -5.38
CA GLN A 150 -5.38 -28.00 -4.21
C GLN A 150 -4.11 -28.63 -3.62
N GLY A 151 -3.07 -28.82 -4.42
CA GLY A 151 -1.79 -29.40 -3.98
C GLY A 151 -0.79 -28.38 -3.43
N LEU A 152 -1.07 -27.07 -3.52
CA LEU A 152 -0.09 -26.03 -3.19
C LEU A 152 0.24 -25.97 -1.70
N ALA A 153 -0.75 -26.14 -0.82
CA ALA A 153 -0.54 -26.10 0.62
C ALA A 153 0.32 -27.28 1.12
N ALA A 154 0.03 -28.51 0.66
CA ALA A 154 0.77 -29.71 1.08
C ALA A 154 2.23 -29.68 0.62
N THR A 155 2.49 -29.09 -0.54
CA THR A 155 3.83 -28.98 -1.14
C THR A 155 4.56 -27.71 -0.70
N GLU A 156 3.93 -26.88 0.11
CA GLU A 156 4.40 -25.52 0.44
C GLU A 156 4.76 -24.66 -0.79
N ALA A 157 4.17 -25.00 -1.92
CA ALA A 157 4.30 -24.20 -3.13
C ALA A 157 3.61 -22.83 -3.00
N ALA A 158 2.65 -22.69 -2.07
CA ALA A 158 2.11 -21.46 -1.54
C ALA A 158 1.63 -21.65 -0.09
N ILE A 159 1.71 -20.61 0.72
CA ILE A 159 1.11 -20.53 2.07
C ILE A 159 -0.13 -19.66 1.97
N VAL A 160 -1.31 -20.24 2.20
CA VAL A 160 -2.60 -19.56 2.08
C VAL A 160 -3.33 -19.64 3.41
N GLN A 161 -3.89 -18.53 3.87
CA GLN A 161 -4.47 -18.42 5.21
C GLN A 161 -5.54 -19.50 5.47
N ASN A 162 -6.49 -19.69 4.56
CA ASN A 162 -7.61 -20.63 4.76
C ASN A 162 -7.20 -22.12 4.73
N THR A 163 -5.99 -22.41 4.27
CA THR A 163 -5.41 -23.78 4.29
C THR A 163 -4.37 -23.95 5.39
N TYR A 164 -4.09 -22.87 6.16
CA TYR A 164 -3.12 -22.90 7.26
C TYR A 164 -3.70 -23.65 8.46
N PRO A 165 -2.89 -24.43 9.22
CA PRO A 165 -3.39 -25.25 10.32
C PRO A 165 -4.16 -24.49 11.40
N ASP A 166 -3.76 -23.24 11.68
CA ASP A 166 -4.45 -22.32 12.59
C ASP A 166 -4.74 -21.00 11.86
N VAL A 167 -5.95 -20.90 11.30
CA VAL A 167 -6.41 -19.77 10.50
C VAL A 167 -6.42 -18.45 11.29
N ASP A 168 -6.71 -18.55 12.60
CA ASP A 168 -6.83 -17.37 13.48
C ASP A 168 -5.48 -16.86 13.95
N ASN A 169 -4.47 -17.72 13.97
CA ASN A 169 -3.09 -17.37 14.27
C ASN A 169 -2.18 -17.48 13.04
N PHE A 170 -2.69 -17.05 11.88
CA PHE A 170 -1.89 -16.96 10.66
C PHE A 170 -0.72 -16.00 10.89
N PRO A 171 0.53 -16.43 10.66
CA PRO A 171 1.69 -15.57 10.94
C PRO A 171 1.67 -14.31 10.08
N LYS A 172 1.80 -13.16 10.75
CA LYS A 172 1.78 -11.86 10.06
C LYS A 172 2.89 -11.75 9.04
N MET A 173 2.59 -11.14 7.91
CA MET A 173 3.50 -10.98 6.77
C MET A 173 4.05 -12.27 6.15
N ILE A 174 3.63 -13.46 6.59
CA ILE A 174 4.11 -14.72 5.99
C ILE A 174 3.64 -14.86 4.53
N TRP A 175 2.49 -14.27 4.18
CA TRP A 175 1.95 -14.23 2.83
C TRP A 175 2.96 -13.61 1.82
N SER A 176 3.75 -12.63 2.24
CA SER A 176 4.74 -11.98 1.38
C SER A 176 5.88 -12.91 0.96
N THR A 177 6.15 -13.99 1.73
CA THR A 177 7.14 -15.00 1.36
C THR A 177 6.72 -15.81 0.14
N ASN A 178 5.43 -15.78 -0.23
CA ASN A 178 4.90 -16.51 -1.39
C ASN A 178 5.51 -16.03 -2.71
N TYR A 179 6.00 -14.80 -2.82
CA TYR A 179 6.77 -14.35 -3.99
C TYR A 179 8.01 -15.22 -4.29
N PHE A 180 8.56 -15.89 -3.27
CA PHE A 180 9.73 -16.75 -3.36
C PHE A 180 9.39 -18.24 -3.29
N ARG A 181 8.10 -18.61 -3.32
CA ARG A 181 7.66 -20.00 -3.34
C ARG A 181 7.37 -20.46 -4.76
N LEU A 182 7.37 -21.79 -4.96
CA LEU A 182 7.32 -22.43 -6.29
C LEU A 182 6.21 -21.88 -7.18
N ALA A 183 4.99 -21.75 -6.67
CA ALA A 183 3.82 -21.41 -7.49
C ALA A 183 3.93 -19.99 -8.05
N ALA A 184 4.07 -18.96 -7.20
CA ALA A 184 4.18 -17.58 -7.65
C ALA A 184 5.45 -17.35 -8.48
N ALA A 185 6.60 -17.87 -8.02
CA ALA A 185 7.87 -17.75 -8.75
C ALA A 185 7.80 -18.40 -10.15
N THR A 186 7.06 -19.51 -10.29
CA THR A 186 6.81 -20.13 -11.59
C THR A 186 5.94 -19.27 -12.47
N ILE A 187 4.78 -18.81 -11.96
CA ILE A 187 3.84 -18.04 -12.80
C ILE A 187 4.45 -16.72 -13.27
N PHE A 188 5.14 -15.99 -12.40
CA PHE A 188 5.84 -14.76 -12.81
C PHE A 188 6.92 -15.03 -13.84
N ALA A 189 7.68 -16.14 -13.71
CA ALA A 189 8.67 -16.53 -14.71
C ALA A 189 8.01 -16.88 -16.06
N LEU A 190 6.82 -17.49 -16.05
CA LEU A 190 6.05 -17.77 -17.26
C LEU A 190 5.45 -16.50 -17.87
N PHE A 191 4.92 -15.59 -17.04
CA PHE A 191 4.26 -14.36 -17.48
C PHE A 191 5.23 -13.38 -18.14
N PHE A 192 6.42 -13.22 -17.60
CA PHE A 192 7.43 -12.30 -18.13
C PHE A 192 8.40 -12.94 -19.10
N GLY A 193 8.76 -14.21 -18.92
CA GLY A 193 9.84 -14.87 -19.66
C GLY A 193 9.50 -16.26 -20.22
N GLY A 194 8.23 -16.63 -20.33
CA GLY A 194 7.80 -17.96 -20.79
C GLY A 194 8.33 -18.35 -22.17
N ARG A 195 8.47 -17.39 -23.11
CA ARG A 195 9.07 -17.66 -24.45
C ARG A 195 10.52 -18.13 -24.36
N ASP A 196 11.25 -17.61 -23.36
CA ASP A 196 12.67 -17.90 -23.18
C ASP A 196 12.89 -19.14 -22.32
N PHE A 197 12.23 -19.21 -21.15
CA PHE A 197 12.46 -20.24 -20.14
C PHE A 197 11.56 -21.46 -20.28
N ALA A 198 10.39 -21.31 -20.90
CA ALA A 198 9.40 -22.38 -21.03
C ALA A 198 8.83 -22.50 -22.45
N PRO A 199 9.66 -22.64 -23.51
CA PRO A 199 9.21 -22.65 -24.90
C PRO A 199 8.25 -23.82 -25.24
N LYS A 200 8.25 -24.90 -24.47
CA LYS A 200 7.32 -26.03 -24.64
C LYS A 200 5.93 -25.77 -24.08
N CYS A 201 5.80 -24.78 -23.16
CA CYS A 201 4.54 -24.44 -22.52
C CYS A 201 3.67 -23.63 -23.47
N LYS A 202 2.78 -24.31 -24.20
CA LYS A 202 1.86 -23.71 -25.17
C LYS A 202 0.43 -24.17 -24.96
N ILE A 203 -0.50 -23.23 -25.12
CA ILE A 203 -1.95 -23.43 -25.15
C ILE A 203 -2.46 -22.90 -26.49
N ASP A 204 -3.24 -23.73 -27.23
CA ASP A 204 -3.76 -23.39 -28.55
C ASP A 204 -2.68 -22.93 -29.55
N GLY A 205 -1.47 -23.52 -29.41
CA GLY A 205 -0.30 -23.18 -30.23
C GLY A 205 0.42 -21.88 -29.80
N VAL A 206 -0.12 -21.14 -28.84
CA VAL A 206 0.46 -19.89 -28.30
C VAL A 206 1.30 -20.18 -27.06
N ASN A 207 2.50 -19.57 -26.95
CA ASN A 207 3.32 -19.70 -25.75
C ASN A 207 2.58 -19.15 -24.52
N ILE A 208 2.78 -19.79 -23.37
CA ILE A 208 2.08 -19.43 -22.11
C ILE A 208 2.29 -17.96 -21.72
N GLN A 209 3.44 -17.36 -22.01
CA GLN A 209 3.68 -15.92 -21.80
C GLN A 209 2.67 -15.08 -22.57
N ASP A 210 2.59 -15.34 -23.88
CA ASP A 210 1.65 -14.61 -24.77
C ASP A 210 0.21 -14.89 -24.43
N TYR A 211 -0.11 -16.15 -24.06
CA TYR A 211 -1.45 -16.55 -23.67
C TYR A 211 -1.92 -15.74 -22.46
N LEU A 212 -1.13 -15.73 -21.35
CA LEU A 212 -1.49 -14.99 -20.13
C LEU A 212 -1.53 -13.48 -20.38
N ASN A 213 -0.52 -12.91 -21.07
CA ASN A 213 -0.48 -11.49 -21.36
C ASN A 213 -1.66 -11.06 -22.26
N ASN A 214 -2.02 -11.84 -23.28
CA ASN A 214 -3.16 -11.51 -24.16
C ASN A 214 -4.49 -11.44 -23.37
N HIS A 215 -4.69 -12.34 -22.41
CA HIS A 215 -5.90 -12.31 -21.57
C HIS A 215 -5.86 -11.15 -20.57
N PHE A 216 -4.74 -10.91 -19.88
CA PHE A 216 -4.58 -9.78 -18.99
C PHE A 216 -4.82 -8.44 -19.71
N LEU A 217 -4.14 -8.26 -20.85
CA LEU A 217 -4.33 -7.06 -21.70
C LEU A 217 -5.75 -6.97 -22.27
N GLY A 218 -6.36 -8.13 -22.57
CA GLY A 218 -7.75 -8.21 -23.00
C GLY A 218 -8.73 -7.71 -21.94
N ALA A 219 -8.55 -8.14 -20.69
CA ALA A 219 -9.38 -7.74 -19.56
C ALA A 219 -9.23 -6.24 -19.25
N VAL A 220 -7.99 -5.75 -19.10
CA VAL A 220 -7.72 -4.34 -18.86
C VAL A 220 -8.17 -3.46 -20.02
N GLY A 221 -7.87 -3.88 -21.24
CA GLY A 221 -8.30 -3.18 -22.47
C GLY A 221 -9.81 -3.13 -22.62
N HIS A 222 -10.52 -4.18 -22.19
CA HIS A 222 -11.98 -4.18 -22.21
C HIS A 222 -12.56 -3.18 -21.21
N LEU A 223 -12.02 -3.11 -19.99
CA LEU A 223 -12.41 -2.08 -19.01
C LEU A 223 -12.13 -0.67 -19.57
N ALA A 224 -10.94 -0.44 -20.13
CA ALA A 224 -10.59 0.86 -20.74
C ALA A 224 -11.53 1.22 -21.88
N LYS A 225 -11.88 0.26 -22.75
CA LYS A 225 -12.89 0.46 -23.81
C LYS A 225 -14.24 0.86 -23.24
N ARG A 226 -14.73 0.21 -22.20
CA ARG A 226 -16.03 0.50 -21.61
C ARG A 226 -16.05 1.88 -20.91
N ILE A 227 -14.93 2.30 -20.29
CA ILE A 227 -14.76 3.66 -19.77
C ILE A 227 -14.79 4.68 -20.91
N HIS A 228 -14.13 4.41 -22.03
CA HIS A 228 -14.17 5.24 -23.23
C HIS A 228 -15.60 5.37 -23.78
N GLU A 229 -16.30 4.26 -23.92
CA GLU A 229 -17.68 4.22 -24.43
C GLU A 229 -18.68 4.95 -23.51
N ALA A 230 -18.37 5.11 -22.21
CA ALA A 230 -19.16 5.91 -21.28
C ALA A 230 -19.16 7.41 -21.65
N GLY A 231 -18.08 7.91 -22.29
CA GLY A 231 -17.99 9.22 -22.94
C GLY A 231 -17.82 10.42 -22.00
N ASP A 232 -17.83 10.21 -20.68
CA ASP A 232 -17.84 11.27 -19.68
C ASP A 232 -16.79 11.11 -18.56
N LEU A 233 -15.86 10.16 -18.68
CA LEU A 233 -14.95 9.81 -17.61
C LEU A 233 -13.48 10.11 -17.91
N GLU A 234 -13.02 9.91 -19.15
CA GLU A 234 -11.64 10.11 -19.55
C GLU A 234 -11.21 11.58 -19.42
N ASN A 235 -10.06 11.80 -18.80
CA ASN A 235 -9.46 13.11 -18.53
C ASN A 235 -10.30 14.06 -17.63
N ASP A 236 -11.54 13.70 -17.32
CA ASP A 236 -12.38 14.44 -16.37
C ASP A 236 -12.21 13.89 -14.96
N VAL A 237 -12.26 12.56 -14.80
CA VAL A 237 -12.02 11.87 -13.53
C VAL A 237 -10.89 10.86 -13.67
N VAL A 238 -10.90 9.97 -14.67
CA VAL A 238 -9.82 9.02 -14.93
C VAL A 238 -8.74 9.72 -15.75
N PHE A 239 -7.59 9.99 -15.11
CA PHE A 239 -6.48 10.63 -15.81
C PHE A 239 -5.36 9.64 -16.20
N GLY A 240 -5.27 8.47 -15.54
CA GLY A 240 -4.17 7.56 -15.74
C GLY A 240 -4.41 6.11 -15.34
N TRP A 241 -3.39 5.28 -15.61
CA TRP A 241 -3.38 3.84 -15.37
C TRP A 241 -2.02 3.36 -14.92
N GLU A 242 -1.98 2.47 -13.96
CA GLU A 242 -0.78 1.69 -13.64
C GLU A 242 -0.64 0.50 -14.59
N SER A 243 0.58 -0.06 -14.65
CA SER A 243 0.83 -1.23 -15.51
C SER A 243 0.44 -2.55 -14.83
N LEU A 244 0.85 -2.72 -13.58
CA LEU A 244 0.58 -3.87 -12.72
C LEU A 244 1.10 -3.55 -11.32
N ASN A 245 0.31 -3.77 -10.28
CA ASN A 245 0.79 -3.62 -8.91
C ASN A 245 1.97 -4.55 -8.61
N GLU A 246 3.05 -4.02 -8.03
CA GLU A 246 4.21 -4.75 -7.51
C GLU A 246 4.69 -5.94 -8.37
N PRO A 247 5.08 -5.71 -9.64
CA PRO A 247 5.52 -6.79 -10.50
C PRO A 247 6.72 -7.53 -9.91
N ASN A 248 6.74 -8.87 -10.04
CA ASN A 248 7.83 -9.70 -9.53
C ASN A 248 8.50 -10.50 -10.64
N LYS A 249 9.82 -10.67 -10.58
CA LYS A 249 10.59 -11.39 -11.59
C LYS A 249 10.44 -12.92 -11.52
N GLY A 250 9.80 -13.45 -10.48
CA GLY A 250 9.81 -14.86 -10.20
C GLY A 250 11.25 -15.40 -10.10
N MET A 251 11.55 -16.47 -10.82
CA MET A 251 12.90 -17.07 -10.86
C MET A 251 13.84 -16.39 -11.84
N ILE A 252 13.38 -15.50 -12.72
CA ILE A 252 14.21 -14.85 -13.74
C ILE A 252 15.37 -14.11 -13.06
N GLY A 253 16.60 -14.42 -13.49
CA GLY A 253 17.80 -13.83 -12.92
C GLY A 253 18.35 -14.54 -11.67
N TYR A 254 17.77 -15.66 -11.21
CA TYR A 254 18.39 -16.46 -10.14
C TYR A 254 19.69 -17.06 -10.62
N GLN A 255 20.79 -16.71 -9.94
CA GLN A 255 22.13 -17.16 -10.31
C GLN A 255 22.40 -18.61 -9.93
N ASP A 256 21.79 -19.09 -8.85
CA ASP A 256 21.86 -20.49 -8.41
C ASP A 256 20.59 -20.85 -7.64
N ILE A 257 19.77 -21.74 -8.19
CA ILE A 257 18.52 -22.21 -7.57
C ILE A 257 18.72 -23.19 -6.41
N SER A 258 19.95 -23.66 -6.15
CA SER A 258 20.28 -24.55 -5.04
C SER A 258 20.56 -23.84 -3.72
N VAL A 259 20.58 -22.50 -3.75
CA VAL A 259 20.76 -21.64 -2.58
C VAL A 259 19.65 -20.59 -2.49
N ILE A 260 19.34 -20.11 -1.29
CA ILE A 260 18.48 -18.95 -1.13
C ILE A 260 19.25 -17.72 -1.62
N PRO A 261 18.71 -16.92 -2.55
CA PRO A 261 19.37 -15.72 -3.04
C PRO A 261 19.72 -14.76 -1.88
N LYS A 262 20.90 -14.14 -1.94
CA LYS A 262 21.34 -13.18 -0.91
C LYS A 262 20.41 -11.96 -0.82
N GLU A 263 19.90 -11.53 -1.97
CA GLU A 263 18.96 -10.42 -2.15
C GLU A 263 17.56 -10.72 -1.62
N GLN A 264 17.22 -11.99 -1.33
CA GLN A 264 15.94 -12.33 -0.72
C GLN A 264 15.89 -11.86 0.72
N SER A 265 15.26 -10.71 0.93
CA SER A 265 15.09 -10.07 2.24
C SER A 265 13.94 -10.66 3.07
N LEU A 266 12.93 -11.25 2.42
CA LEU A 266 11.76 -11.83 3.07
C LEU A 266 11.96 -13.34 3.28
N LYS A 267 12.32 -13.72 4.51
CA LYS A 267 12.47 -15.10 4.97
C LYS A 267 11.77 -15.25 6.31
N LEU A 268 10.66 -15.99 6.32
CA LEU A 268 9.82 -16.21 7.51
C LEU A 268 9.18 -17.61 7.41
N GLY A 269 9.20 -18.35 8.51
CA GLY A 269 8.76 -19.74 8.53
C GLY A 269 9.70 -20.63 7.70
N THR A 270 9.16 -21.67 7.06
CA THR A 270 9.92 -22.50 6.11
C THR A 270 10.36 -21.66 4.92
N SER A 271 11.62 -21.81 4.53
CA SER A 271 12.20 -21.04 3.42
C SER A 271 13.05 -21.99 2.56
N PRO A 272 12.42 -22.75 1.68
CA PRO A 272 13.13 -23.68 0.77
C PRO A 272 13.95 -22.90 -0.26
N THR A 273 15.07 -23.44 -0.69
CA THR A 273 15.69 -23.04 -1.95
C THR A 273 14.74 -23.36 -3.11
N MET A 274 14.89 -22.72 -4.27
CA MET A 274 14.00 -23.02 -5.40
C MET A 274 14.14 -24.47 -5.87
N TRP A 275 15.35 -25.05 -5.79
CA TRP A 275 15.56 -26.48 -6.03
C TRP A 275 14.77 -27.36 -5.06
N GLN A 276 14.83 -27.05 -3.75
CA GLN A 276 14.04 -27.75 -2.75
C GLN A 276 12.53 -27.61 -2.99
N ALA A 277 12.09 -26.42 -3.41
CA ALA A 277 10.69 -26.18 -3.76
C ALA A 277 10.23 -26.97 -4.99
N MET A 278 11.10 -27.18 -6.00
CA MET A 278 10.79 -28.07 -7.14
C MET A 278 10.64 -29.54 -6.72
N LEU A 279 11.48 -30.02 -5.79
CA LEU A 279 11.35 -31.37 -5.23
C LEU A 279 10.04 -31.52 -4.43
N LEU A 280 9.75 -30.57 -3.53
CA LEU A 280 8.50 -30.55 -2.76
C LEU A 280 7.28 -30.52 -3.69
N GLY A 281 7.32 -29.72 -4.76
CA GLY A 281 6.26 -29.61 -5.75
C GLY A 281 5.99 -30.92 -6.51
N MET A 282 6.94 -31.86 -6.51
CA MET A 282 6.79 -33.23 -7.04
C MET A 282 6.54 -34.27 -5.95
N GLY A 283 6.12 -33.86 -4.75
CA GLY A 283 5.76 -34.76 -3.67
C GLY A 283 6.94 -35.42 -2.93
N ARG A 284 8.17 -34.88 -3.10
CA ARG A 284 9.36 -35.38 -2.37
C ARG A 284 9.45 -34.75 -0.99
N ALA A 285 9.74 -35.55 0.03
CA ALA A 285 10.04 -35.03 1.37
C ALA A 285 11.44 -34.39 1.40
N VAL A 286 11.54 -33.17 1.89
CA VAL A 286 12.79 -32.39 1.88
C VAL A 286 12.97 -31.65 3.21
N GLU A 287 14.20 -31.68 3.76
CA GLU A 287 14.58 -30.85 4.90
C GLU A 287 14.88 -29.42 4.44
N VAL A 288 14.11 -28.44 4.94
CA VAL A 288 14.21 -27.03 4.58
C VAL A 288 14.62 -26.16 5.77
N GLU A 289 15.20 -25.01 5.51
CA GLU A 289 15.53 -24.03 6.54
C GLU A 289 14.28 -23.35 7.09
N THR A 290 14.30 -23.04 8.40
CA THR A 290 13.29 -22.21 9.06
C THR A 290 13.92 -20.89 9.50
N TRP A 291 13.17 -19.80 9.30
CA TRP A 291 13.61 -18.44 9.52
C TRP A 291 12.57 -17.65 10.31
N ASP A 292 13.04 -16.60 11.00
CA ASP A 292 12.21 -15.60 11.66
C ASP A 292 12.78 -14.20 11.39
N ILE A 293 11.99 -13.15 11.64
CA ILE A 293 12.39 -11.77 11.39
C ILE A 293 12.56 -11.04 12.72
N GLY A 294 13.76 -10.58 12.96
CA GLY A 294 14.08 -9.70 14.08
C GLY A 294 14.28 -8.25 13.64
N GLY A 295 14.61 -7.39 14.58
CA GLY A 295 14.84 -5.96 14.32
C GLY A 295 15.98 -5.64 13.34
N LEU A 296 16.92 -6.57 13.12
CA LEU A 296 18.01 -6.41 12.15
C LEU A 296 17.78 -7.21 10.84
N GLY A 297 16.59 -7.73 10.64
CA GLY A 297 16.22 -8.52 9.47
C GLY A 297 16.06 -10.01 9.76
N PRO A 298 15.98 -10.86 8.72
CA PRO A 298 15.74 -12.28 8.87
C PRO A 298 16.94 -13.01 9.49
N TYR A 299 16.64 -13.97 10.37
CA TYR A 299 17.64 -14.85 10.97
C TYR A 299 17.17 -16.31 10.96
N LYS A 300 18.10 -17.24 10.78
CA LYS A 300 17.81 -18.66 10.72
C LYS A 300 17.52 -19.21 12.12
N THR A 301 16.39 -19.92 12.27
CA THR A 301 15.95 -20.55 13.52
C THR A 301 16.25 -22.05 13.57
N GLY A 302 16.38 -22.73 12.40
CA GLY A 302 16.65 -24.16 12.35
C GLY A 302 16.40 -24.77 10.99
N ARG A 303 15.98 -26.04 11.01
CA ARG A 303 15.52 -26.82 9.86
C ARG A 303 14.34 -27.69 10.26
N THR A 304 13.48 -28.01 9.29
CA THR A 304 12.37 -28.92 9.47
C THR A 304 12.18 -29.79 8.23
N LEU A 305 11.67 -30.99 8.40
CA LEU A 305 11.27 -31.86 7.30
C LEU A 305 9.88 -31.44 6.85
N VAL A 306 9.75 -31.09 5.56
CA VAL A 306 8.48 -30.91 4.88
C VAL A 306 8.22 -32.15 4.05
N ASP A 307 7.08 -32.82 4.29
CA ASP A 307 6.69 -34.05 3.59
C ASP A 307 5.30 -33.85 2.97
N PRO A 308 5.23 -33.66 1.66
CA PRO A 308 3.97 -33.54 0.91
C PRO A 308 3.16 -34.83 0.87
N ARG A 309 3.69 -35.97 1.32
CA ARG A 309 3.05 -37.29 1.31
C ARG A 309 2.58 -37.73 -0.07
N GLY A 310 3.34 -37.36 -1.10
CA GLY A 310 3.04 -37.69 -2.50
C GLY A 310 2.10 -36.68 -3.19
N GLU A 311 1.53 -35.73 -2.49
CA GLU A 311 0.79 -34.60 -3.13
C GLU A 311 1.71 -33.77 -4.01
N THR A 312 1.19 -33.27 -5.12
CA THR A 312 1.98 -32.48 -6.08
C THR A 312 1.38 -31.09 -6.32
N ALA A 313 2.25 -30.13 -6.59
CA ALA A 313 1.85 -28.76 -7.01
C ALA A 313 1.43 -28.73 -8.50
N TRP A 314 1.61 -29.81 -9.24
CA TRP A 314 1.34 -29.89 -10.67
C TRP A 314 0.03 -30.62 -10.92
N LEU A 315 -0.69 -30.21 -11.98
CA LEU A 315 -1.89 -30.90 -12.43
C LEU A 315 -1.57 -32.40 -12.72
N PRO A 316 -2.47 -33.34 -12.39
CA PRO A 316 -2.26 -34.77 -12.69
C PRO A 316 -2.19 -35.00 -14.20
N ALA A 317 -1.54 -36.08 -14.60
CA ALA A 317 -1.30 -36.42 -16.01
C ALA A 317 -2.59 -36.61 -16.84
N ASP A 318 -3.67 -36.96 -16.18
CA ASP A 318 -5.01 -37.20 -16.74
C ASP A 318 -5.98 -36.04 -16.55
N TYR A 319 -5.48 -34.85 -16.17
CA TYR A 319 -6.31 -33.65 -16.00
C TYR A 319 -7.00 -33.30 -17.35
N ASP A 320 -8.29 -33.01 -17.24
CA ASP A 320 -9.12 -32.64 -18.40
C ASP A 320 -9.07 -31.14 -18.67
N ASP A 321 -8.30 -30.73 -19.66
CA ASP A 321 -8.18 -29.35 -20.11
C ASP A 321 -9.47 -28.77 -20.74
N SER A 322 -10.52 -29.62 -20.97
CA SER A 322 -11.78 -29.18 -21.59
C SER A 322 -12.57 -28.18 -20.75
N ARG A 323 -12.30 -28.09 -19.43
CA ARG A 323 -12.96 -27.16 -18.48
C ARG A 323 -12.99 -25.71 -19.00
N TYR A 324 -11.88 -25.28 -19.61
CA TYR A 324 -11.76 -23.91 -20.14
C TYR A 324 -11.75 -23.84 -21.67
N GLY A 325 -11.91 -24.95 -22.33
CA GLY A 325 -12.01 -25.03 -23.78
C GLY A 325 -10.69 -24.86 -24.53
N TRP A 326 -9.55 -24.88 -23.86
CA TRP A 326 -8.23 -24.79 -24.49
C TRP A 326 -7.62 -26.17 -24.79
N LYS A 327 -6.62 -26.17 -25.66
CA LYS A 327 -5.83 -27.36 -26.00
C LYS A 327 -4.37 -27.14 -25.68
N ARG A 328 -3.84 -27.93 -24.76
CA ARG A 328 -2.41 -27.93 -24.41
C ARG A 328 -1.59 -28.62 -25.49
N ASP A 329 -0.41 -28.07 -25.81
CA ASP A 329 0.52 -28.66 -26.77
C ASP A 329 0.99 -30.06 -26.26
N PRO A 330 1.07 -31.08 -27.14
CA PRO A 330 1.56 -32.39 -26.74
C PRO A 330 2.98 -32.44 -26.18
N GLY A 331 3.78 -31.42 -26.44
CA GLY A 331 5.13 -31.23 -25.89
C GLY A 331 5.14 -30.80 -24.42
N TRP A 332 3.98 -30.35 -23.88
CA TRP A 332 3.80 -30.00 -22.49
C TRP A 332 3.07 -31.12 -21.74
N LYS A 333 3.81 -31.93 -21.05
CA LYS A 333 3.26 -33.08 -20.29
C LYS A 333 2.76 -32.60 -18.92
N LEU A 334 1.51 -32.91 -18.60
CA LEU A 334 0.97 -32.81 -17.26
C LEU A 334 1.48 -33.93 -16.35
N GLY A 335 1.40 -33.73 -15.02
CA GLY A 335 1.95 -34.65 -14.02
C GLY A 335 3.45 -34.54 -13.82
N GLU A 336 4.12 -33.65 -14.53
CA GLU A 336 5.56 -33.45 -14.47
C GLU A 336 5.89 -31.97 -14.19
N CYS A 337 6.93 -31.71 -13.39
CA CYS A 337 7.46 -30.38 -13.21
C CYS A 337 7.86 -29.75 -14.56
N ILE A 338 7.33 -28.59 -14.89
CA ILE A 338 7.65 -27.91 -16.18
C ILE A 338 9.15 -27.60 -16.32
N TRP A 339 9.83 -27.31 -15.22
CA TRP A 339 11.26 -27.01 -15.23
C TRP A 339 12.09 -28.24 -15.51
N ALA A 340 11.67 -29.42 -15.04
CA ALA A 340 12.31 -30.68 -15.41
C ALA A 340 12.14 -30.97 -16.92
N GLN A 341 10.96 -30.69 -17.48
CA GLN A 341 10.71 -30.83 -18.93
C GLN A 341 11.60 -29.92 -19.77
N HIS A 342 12.11 -28.81 -19.19
CA HIS A 342 13.08 -27.89 -19.80
C HIS A 342 14.53 -28.20 -19.40
N GLY A 343 14.78 -29.35 -18.73
CA GLY A 343 16.12 -29.85 -18.43
C GLY A 343 16.82 -29.11 -17.29
N VAL A 344 16.09 -28.51 -16.39
CA VAL A 344 16.66 -27.92 -15.16
C VAL A 344 17.13 -29.01 -14.23
N TRP A 345 16.37 -30.12 -14.15
CA TRP A 345 16.67 -31.28 -13.32
C TRP A 345 16.11 -32.58 -13.87
N ASP A 346 16.64 -33.72 -13.40
CA ASP A 346 16.23 -35.07 -13.76
C ASP A 346 15.28 -35.62 -12.69
N MET A 347 13.98 -35.78 -13.00
CA MET A 347 12.96 -36.29 -12.07
C MET A 347 13.13 -37.77 -11.69
N ALA A 348 13.83 -38.58 -12.51
CA ALA A 348 14.01 -39.97 -12.21
C ALA A 348 15.13 -40.21 -11.21
N LYS A 349 16.08 -39.25 -11.11
CA LYS A 349 17.24 -39.36 -10.24
C LYS A 349 17.18 -38.35 -9.08
N ASP A 350 16.22 -37.43 -9.11
CA ASP A 350 16.14 -36.26 -8.23
C ASP A 350 17.48 -35.46 -8.23
N GLU A 351 18.04 -35.25 -9.45
CA GLU A 351 19.36 -34.63 -9.66
C GLU A 351 19.22 -33.24 -10.34
N LEU A 352 19.81 -32.22 -9.74
CA LEU A 352 19.86 -30.87 -10.32
C LEU A 352 20.89 -30.82 -11.44
N LEU A 353 20.45 -30.58 -12.67
CA LEU A 353 21.29 -30.55 -13.87
C LEU A 353 21.83 -29.15 -14.18
N ARG A 354 21.01 -28.10 -14.07
CA ARG A 354 21.35 -26.71 -14.40
C ARG A 354 20.92 -25.77 -13.30
N ARG A 355 21.82 -25.54 -12.34
CA ARG A 355 21.55 -24.65 -11.20
C ARG A 355 21.39 -23.18 -11.60
N ASP A 356 22.04 -22.77 -12.70
CA ASP A 356 22.08 -21.41 -13.24
C ASP A 356 21.10 -21.20 -14.42
N TYR A 357 20.08 -22.04 -14.55
CA TYR A 357 19.14 -22.01 -15.68
C TYR A 357 18.52 -20.65 -15.92
N PHE A 358 18.17 -19.95 -14.85
CA PHE A 358 17.52 -18.64 -14.90
C PHE A 358 18.49 -17.46 -14.87
N ALA A 359 19.79 -17.70 -14.72
CA ALA A 359 20.84 -16.69 -14.68
C ALA A 359 21.15 -16.06 -16.05
N LYS A 360 20.74 -16.74 -17.12
CA LYS A 360 21.03 -16.32 -18.50
C LYS A 360 19.80 -16.50 -19.38
N ASN A 361 19.61 -15.58 -20.31
CA ASN A 361 18.62 -15.76 -21.36
C ASN A 361 18.97 -17.00 -22.21
N PRO A 362 18.12 -18.03 -22.27
CA PRO A 362 18.44 -19.26 -22.99
C PRO A 362 18.61 -19.11 -24.51
N ARG A 363 18.08 -18.01 -25.08
CA ARG A 363 18.18 -17.74 -26.53
C ARG A 363 19.41 -16.89 -26.88
N THR A 364 19.71 -15.86 -26.07
CA THR A 364 20.77 -14.90 -26.37
C THR A 364 22.07 -15.20 -25.62
N GLY A 365 22.01 -15.92 -24.50
CA GLY A 365 23.14 -16.19 -23.62
C GLY A 365 23.53 -15.03 -22.70
N GLU A 366 22.78 -13.92 -22.76
CA GLU A 366 23.02 -12.75 -21.91
C GLU A 366 22.75 -13.07 -20.45
N THR A 367 23.61 -12.55 -19.56
CA THR A 367 23.42 -12.68 -18.12
C THR A 367 22.27 -11.79 -17.68
N ILE A 368 21.38 -12.37 -16.85
CA ILE A 368 20.22 -11.67 -16.32
C ILE A 368 20.45 -11.36 -14.84
N ASP A 369 20.33 -10.10 -14.50
CA ASP A 369 20.23 -9.56 -13.16
C ASP A 369 18.91 -8.80 -12.98
N TYR A 370 18.73 -8.13 -11.88
CA TYR A 370 17.51 -7.35 -11.65
C TYR A 370 17.35 -6.17 -12.62
N PRO A 371 18.39 -5.35 -12.88
CA PRO A 371 18.33 -4.32 -13.92
C PRO A 371 17.95 -4.87 -15.31
N TYR A 372 18.53 -6.00 -15.71
CA TYR A 372 18.18 -6.63 -16.99
C TYR A 372 16.69 -7.03 -17.05
N PHE A 373 16.16 -7.61 -15.96
CA PHE A 373 14.74 -7.94 -15.88
C PHE A 373 13.88 -6.69 -16.03
N SER A 374 14.21 -5.63 -15.29
CA SER A 374 13.43 -4.38 -15.32
C SER A 374 13.49 -3.69 -16.68
N ASP A 375 14.69 -3.59 -17.29
CA ASP A 375 14.89 -2.88 -18.54
C ASP A 375 14.34 -3.64 -19.78
N ASN A 376 14.19 -4.97 -19.70
CA ASN A 376 13.76 -5.80 -20.82
C ASN A 376 12.39 -6.46 -20.61
N TYR A 377 12.29 -7.43 -19.70
CA TYR A 377 11.05 -8.22 -19.50
C TYR A 377 9.89 -7.37 -18.97
N TYR A 378 10.14 -6.60 -17.92
CA TYR A 378 9.13 -5.71 -17.35
C TYR A 378 8.74 -4.61 -18.34
N MET A 379 9.70 -3.96 -19.01
CA MET A 379 9.40 -2.90 -19.97
C MET A 379 8.66 -3.41 -21.22
N GLU A 380 8.81 -4.67 -21.62
CA GLU A 380 7.97 -5.27 -22.66
C GLU A 380 6.50 -5.30 -22.23
N HIS A 381 6.22 -5.72 -21.00
CA HIS A 381 4.89 -5.72 -20.43
C HIS A 381 4.34 -4.28 -20.31
N TYR A 382 5.12 -3.35 -19.78
CA TYR A 382 4.72 -1.94 -19.65
C TYR A 382 4.30 -1.33 -21.00
N ARG A 383 5.09 -1.56 -22.05
CA ARG A 383 4.74 -1.10 -23.41
C ARG A 383 3.44 -1.71 -23.90
N SER A 384 3.22 -2.98 -23.63
CA SER A 384 2.04 -3.70 -24.04
C SER A 384 0.77 -3.15 -23.40
N ILE A 385 0.78 -2.91 -22.09
CA ILE A 385 -0.36 -2.33 -21.38
C ILE A 385 -0.58 -0.87 -21.77
N ARG A 386 0.47 -0.05 -21.88
CA ARG A 386 0.38 1.33 -22.38
C ARG A 386 -0.31 1.39 -23.73
N ASN A 387 0.13 0.57 -24.68
CA ASN A 387 -0.45 0.55 -26.04
C ASN A 387 -1.91 0.06 -26.01
N THR A 388 -2.24 -0.88 -25.13
CA THR A 388 -3.60 -1.40 -24.97
C THR A 388 -4.55 -0.32 -24.43
N VAL A 389 -4.15 0.36 -23.35
CA VAL A 389 -4.93 1.42 -22.73
C VAL A 389 -5.10 2.59 -23.69
N ARG A 390 -4.01 3.07 -24.29
CA ARG A 390 -4.04 4.23 -25.20
C ARG A 390 -4.76 4.02 -26.50
N LYS A 391 -5.11 2.80 -26.83
CA LYS A 391 -6.02 2.51 -27.93
C LYS A 391 -7.40 3.15 -27.71
N TYR A 392 -7.82 3.28 -26.46
CA TYR A 392 -9.11 3.84 -26.06
C TYR A 392 -8.91 5.18 -25.35
N HIS A 393 -8.08 5.26 -24.36
CA HIS A 393 -7.75 6.49 -23.63
C HIS A 393 -6.41 7.06 -24.14
N ALA A 394 -6.45 7.77 -25.27
CA ALA A 394 -5.26 8.24 -25.99
C ALA A 394 -4.32 9.14 -25.16
N ASP A 395 -4.89 9.95 -24.26
CA ASP A 395 -4.19 10.89 -23.41
C ASP A 395 -3.83 10.32 -22.03
N ALA A 396 -4.03 9.02 -21.77
CA ALA A 396 -3.78 8.41 -20.49
C ALA A 396 -2.36 8.64 -20.00
N VAL A 397 -2.23 9.13 -18.78
CA VAL A 397 -0.98 9.14 -18.03
C VAL A 397 -0.67 7.71 -17.59
N MET A 398 0.54 7.24 -17.89
CA MET A 398 0.98 5.92 -17.46
C MET A 398 1.83 6.04 -16.19
N LEU A 399 1.40 5.37 -15.12
CA LEU A 399 2.14 5.31 -13.88
C LEU A 399 3.05 4.09 -13.94
N LEU A 400 4.36 4.34 -13.97
CA LEU A 400 5.40 3.31 -14.08
C LEU A 400 5.78 2.83 -12.70
N GLN A 401 5.25 1.68 -12.33
CA GLN A 401 5.61 0.98 -11.11
C GLN A 401 6.52 -0.20 -11.46
N GLY A 402 7.79 -0.11 -11.09
CA GLY A 402 8.74 -1.23 -11.19
C GLY A 402 8.61 -2.20 -10.01
N PRO A 403 9.42 -3.28 -9.97
CA PRO A 403 9.49 -4.17 -8.82
C PRO A 403 9.81 -3.40 -7.53
N THR A 404 9.09 -3.77 -6.46
CA THR A 404 9.15 -3.05 -5.17
C THR A 404 10.56 -3.03 -4.59
N MET A 405 10.99 -1.85 -4.10
CA MET A 405 12.30 -1.61 -3.49
C MET A 405 13.50 -1.74 -4.44
N GLU A 406 13.29 -2.11 -5.70
CA GLU A 406 14.33 -2.21 -6.72
C GLU A 406 14.55 -0.87 -7.46
N LEU A 407 15.64 -0.80 -8.22
CA LEU A 407 15.88 0.34 -9.09
C LEU A 407 14.85 0.36 -10.23
N PRO A 408 14.26 1.53 -10.57
CA PRO A 408 13.37 1.62 -11.72
C PRO A 408 14.11 1.32 -13.04
N PRO A 409 13.39 0.93 -14.10
CA PRO A 409 13.99 0.71 -15.42
C PRO A 409 14.61 1.98 -15.98
N ARG A 410 15.54 1.80 -16.93
CA ARG A 410 16.19 2.90 -17.67
C ARG A 410 15.29 3.35 -18.80
N VAL A 411 14.50 4.37 -18.54
CA VAL A 411 13.59 4.98 -19.52
C VAL A 411 14.14 6.28 -20.08
N LYS A 412 14.81 7.08 -19.24
CA LYS A 412 15.35 8.40 -19.58
C LYS A 412 16.14 8.40 -20.89
N GLY A 413 15.71 9.24 -21.82
CA GLY A 413 16.34 9.41 -23.13
C GLY A 413 16.10 8.25 -24.11
N THR A 414 15.20 7.31 -23.80
CA THR A 414 14.76 6.24 -24.70
C THR A 414 13.48 6.65 -25.44
N VAL A 415 12.98 5.77 -26.31
CA VAL A 415 11.68 5.96 -26.98
C VAL A 415 10.48 5.87 -26.03
N ASP A 416 10.68 5.38 -24.82
CA ASP A 416 9.65 5.27 -23.80
C ASP A 416 9.63 6.48 -22.85
N ASP A 417 10.60 7.40 -22.96
CA ASP A 417 10.67 8.67 -22.24
C ASP A 417 9.65 9.66 -22.83
N GLU A 418 8.45 9.68 -22.28
CA GLU A 418 7.34 10.45 -22.80
C GLU A 418 6.65 11.29 -21.71
N VAL A 419 6.15 12.47 -22.07
CA VAL A 419 5.61 13.46 -21.12
C VAL A 419 4.49 12.90 -20.23
N ARG A 420 3.66 11.97 -20.74
CA ARG A 420 2.54 11.40 -19.99
C ARG A 420 2.96 10.16 -19.19
N MET A 421 3.99 10.31 -18.39
CA MET A 421 4.52 9.29 -17.52
C MET A 421 4.68 9.82 -16.09
N VAL A 422 4.50 8.96 -15.11
CA VAL A 422 4.73 9.21 -13.68
C VAL A 422 5.57 8.05 -13.15
N TYR A 423 6.58 8.34 -12.35
CA TYR A 423 7.27 7.32 -11.57
C TYR A 423 6.49 7.02 -10.30
N ALA A 424 6.10 5.77 -10.10
CA ALA A 424 5.16 5.33 -9.07
C ALA A 424 5.78 4.30 -8.10
N PRO A 425 6.75 4.68 -7.24
CA PRO A 425 7.32 3.77 -6.24
C PRO A 425 6.38 3.53 -5.08
N HIS A 426 6.59 2.39 -4.37
CA HIS A 426 6.02 2.09 -3.06
C HIS A 426 7.06 2.21 -1.95
N PHE A 427 6.61 2.57 -0.75
CA PHE A 427 7.47 2.64 0.43
C PHE A 427 6.71 2.25 1.69
N TYR A 428 7.27 1.31 2.43
CA TYR A 428 6.83 0.97 3.79
C TYR A 428 8.02 0.98 4.75
N ASP A 429 7.79 1.45 5.97
CA ASP A 429 8.76 1.21 7.06
C ASP A 429 8.76 -0.28 7.40
N GLY A 430 9.71 -1.01 6.85
CA GLY A 430 9.81 -2.45 7.01
C GLY A 430 9.94 -2.89 8.46
N VAL A 431 10.59 -2.08 9.33
CA VAL A 431 10.72 -2.41 10.75
C VAL A 431 9.35 -2.36 11.42
N THR A 432 8.59 -1.28 11.23
CA THR A 432 7.24 -1.15 11.80
C THR A 432 6.27 -2.17 11.22
N LEU A 433 6.30 -2.40 9.90
CA LEU A 433 5.42 -3.34 9.22
C LEU A 433 5.61 -4.78 9.72
N MET A 434 6.86 -5.23 9.84
CA MET A 434 7.18 -6.60 10.23
C MET A 434 7.07 -6.85 11.72
N THR A 435 7.46 -5.87 12.56
CA THR A 435 7.44 -6.03 14.02
C THR A 435 6.11 -5.64 14.65
N LYS A 436 5.24 -4.96 13.90
CA LYS A 436 3.97 -4.39 14.39
C LYS A 436 4.18 -3.48 15.62
N LYS A 437 5.25 -2.68 15.59
CA LYS A 437 5.61 -1.74 16.66
C LYS A 437 6.22 -0.48 16.08
N TRP A 438 5.76 0.68 16.53
CA TRP A 438 6.47 1.93 16.30
C TRP A 438 7.64 2.05 17.29
N ASN A 439 8.87 1.95 16.78
CA ASN A 439 10.06 2.04 17.61
C ASN A 439 10.67 3.44 17.55
N ARG A 440 10.48 4.24 18.61
CA ARG A 440 11.01 5.61 18.72
C ARG A 440 12.52 5.65 18.96
N THR A 441 13.12 4.54 19.36
CA THR A 441 14.53 4.51 19.76
C THR A 441 15.46 4.20 18.61
N TRP A 442 15.06 3.36 17.65
CA TRP A 442 15.87 3.04 16.50
C TRP A 442 15.04 2.53 15.31
N ASN A 443 15.57 2.73 14.12
CA ASN A 443 15.07 2.19 12.86
C ASN A 443 16.26 1.96 11.92
N VAL A 444 16.02 1.49 10.68
CA VAL A 444 17.05 1.08 9.72
C VAL A 444 16.86 1.75 8.37
N ASP A 445 17.94 2.27 7.77
CA ASP A 445 17.95 2.74 6.39
C ASP A 445 17.96 1.54 5.42
N VAL A 446 16.76 1.01 5.14
CA VAL A 446 16.58 -0.17 4.30
C VAL A 446 16.98 0.11 2.85
N ILE A 447 16.57 1.25 2.29
CA ILE A 447 16.97 1.66 0.92
C ILE A 447 18.49 1.78 0.82
N GLY A 448 19.14 2.38 1.83
CA GLY A 448 20.60 2.46 1.86
C GLY A 448 21.29 1.09 1.90
N ILE A 449 20.73 0.11 2.60
CA ILE A 449 21.23 -1.27 2.59
C ILE A 449 21.07 -1.89 1.21
N LEU A 450 19.89 -1.80 0.62
CA LEU A 450 19.60 -2.38 -0.71
C LEU A 450 20.44 -1.74 -1.82
N ARG A 451 20.84 -0.48 -1.66
CA ARG A 451 21.74 0.24 -2.58
C ARG A 451 23.23 0.06 -2.26
N GLY A 452 23.55 -0.82 -1.28
CA GLY A 452 24.95 -1.11 -0.93
C GLY A 452 25.73 0.06 -0.30
N ARG A 453 25.02 1.05 0.30
CA ARG A 453 25.65 2.21 0.97
C ARG A 453 26.47 1.82 2.19
N TYR A 454 26.18 0.66 2.77
CA TYR A 454 26.78 0.19 4.02
C TYR A 454 27.50 -1.13 3.79
N TRP A 455 28.73 -1.24 4.26
CA TRP A 455 29.46 -2.51 4.21
C TRP A 455 28.90 -3.58 5.16
N HIS A 456 28.13 -3.15 6.18
CA HIS A 456 27.41 -4.04 7.08
C HIS A 456 26.09 -3.36 7.54
N PRO A 457 24.94 -4.09 7.60
CA PRO A 457 23.63 -3.54 7.97
C PRO A 457 23.58 -2.79 9.31
N ALA A 458 24.44 -3.13 10.28
CA ALA A 458 24.49 -2.42 11.56
C ALA A 458 24.79 -0.91 11.42
N PHE A 459 25.48 -0.49 10.36
CA PHE A 459 25.76 0.94 10.10
C PHE A 459 24.56 1.69 9.51
N ALA A 460 23.54 0.98 9.10
CA ALA A 460 22.29 1.56 8.60
C ALA A 460 21.33 1.93 9.74
N VAL A 461 21.63 1.55 10.98
CA VAL A 461 20.76 1.84 12.14
C VAL A 461 20.75 3.35 12.43
N ARG A 462 19.56 3.88 12.67
CA ARG A 462 19.30 5.27 13.05
C ARG A 462 18.73 5.29 14.47
N VAL A 463 19.29 6.10 15.35
CA VAL A 463 18.94 6.12 16.77
C VAL A 463 18.28 7.45 17.13
N GLY A 464 17.11 7.37 17.76
CA GLY A 464 16.30 8.51 18.15
C GLY A 464 15.28 8.93 17.08
N GLU A 465 14.14 9.45 17.52
CA GLU A 465 12.98 9.73 16.65
C GLU A 465 13.32 10.71 15.53
N THR A 466 14.07 11.76 15.82
CA THR A 466 14.51 12.74 14.81
C THR A 466 15.37 12.09 13.72
N ALA A 467 16.32 11.20 14.10
CA ALA A 467 17.15 10.51 13.13
C ALA A 467 16.34 9.51 12.30
N ILE A 468 15.30 8.90 12.88
CA ILE A 468 14.36 7.99 12.18
C ILE A 468 13.56 8.77 11.15
N ARG A 469 12.94 9.89 11.52
CA ARG A 469 12.16 10.76 10.62
C ARG A 469 13.02 11.27 9.46
N ASN A 470 14.22 11.75 9.73
CA ASN A 470 15.18 12.18 8.71
C ASN A 470 15.64 11.02 7.82
N CYS A 471 15.69 9.79 8.35
CA CYS A 471 15.98 8.60 7.55
C CYS A 471 14.86 8.34 6.53
N PHE A 472 13.59 8.43 6.92
CA PHE A 472 12.46 8.29 5.99
C PHE A 472 12.50 9.37 4.91
N LYS A 473 12.70 10.64 5.29
CA LYS A 473 12.92 11.72 4.32
C LYS A 473 14.04 11.39 3.33
N SER A 474 15.18 10.91 3.82
CA SER A 474 16.34 10.57 2.97
C SER A 474 16.05 9.38 2.05
N GLN A 475 15.33 8.37 2.53
CA GLN A 475 14.95 7.21 1.70
C GLN A 475 14.00 7.62 0.58
N LEU A 476 12.97 8.41 0.89
CA LEU A 476 12.01 8.91 -0.11
C LEU A 476 12.65 9.87 -1.12
N ALA A 477 13.51 10.77 -0.65
CA ALA A 477 14.31 11.61 -1.55
C ALA A 477 15.23 10.78 -2.46
N THR A 478 15.75 9.64 -1.97
CA THR A 478 16.52 8.71 -2.80
C THR A 478 15.66 8.08 -3.89
N LEU A 479 14.46 7.60 -3.57
CA LEU A 479 13.55 7.04 -4.57
C LEU A 479 13.20 8.08 -5.64
N ARG A 480 12.88 9.32 -5.25
CA ARG A 480 12.64 10.41 -6.20
C ARG A 480 13.85 10.67 -7.09
N GLN A 481 15.05 10.73 -6.52
CA GLN A 481 16.29 10.94 -7.26
C GLN A 481 16.57 9.81 -8.26
N GLU A 482 16.35 8.55 -7.88
CA GLU A 482 16.46 7.39 -8.77
C GLU A 482 15.45 7.48 -9.94
N GLY A 483 14.25 8.00 -9.71
CA GLY A 483 13.28 8.33 -10.74
C GLY A 483 13.85 9.36 -11.74
N LEU A 484 14.34 10.50 -11.26
CA LEU A 484 14.94 11.55 -12.10
C LEU A 484 16.15 11.06 -12.90
N GLU A 485 16.95 10.16 -12.33
CA GLU A 485 18.16 9.64 -12.99
C GLU A 485 17.83 8.59 -14.06
N ARG A 486 16.84 7.73 -13.82
CA ARG A 486 16.57 6.54 -14.63
C ARG A 486 15.30 6.62 -15.46
N VAL A 487 14.24 7.20 -14.91
CA VAL A 487 12.95 7.34 -15.61
C VAL A 487 12.92 8.62 -16.43
N GLY A 488 13.33 9.74 -15.85
CA GLY A 488 13.37 11.05 -16.51
C GLY A 488 12.80 12.16 -15.64
N ASP A 489 12.61 13.32 -16.22
CA ASP A 489 12.00 14.48 -15.55
C ASP A 489 10.47 14.32 -15.54
N HIS A 490 10.01 13.41 -14.68
CA HIS A 490 8.63 13.04 -14.52
C HIS A 490 8.21 13.18 -13.05
N PRO A 491 6.92 13.43 -12.76
CA PRO A 491 6.43 13.43 -11.38
C PRO A 491 6.71 12.10 -10.70
N CYS A 492 7.06 12.16 -9.40
CA CYS A 492 7.21 11.00 -8.54
C CYS A 492 6.04 10.94 -7.55
N VAL A 493 5.17 9.94 -7.70
CA VAL A 493 4.01 9.72 -6.83
C VAL A 493 4.20 8.44 -6.06
N LEU A 494 4.20 8.53 -4.73
CA LEU A 494 4.26 7.35 -3.87
C LEU A 494 2.89 6.66 -3.86
N THR A 495 2.66 5.67 -4.75
CA THR A 495 1.34 5.09 -4.95
C THR A 495 0.91 4.12 -3.87
N GLU A 496 1.84 3.68 -3.01
CA GLU A 496 1.54 3.05 -1.73
C GLU A 496 2.51 3.45 -0.63
N PHE A 497 1.96 3.76 0.53
CA PHE A 497 2.61 3.76 1.83
C PHE A 497 1.55 3.58 2.91
N GLY A 498 1.92 3.08 4.06
CA GLY A 498 0.96 2.85 5.13
C GLY A 498 1.62 2.35 6.41
N ILE A 499 0.80 2.15 7.42
CA ILE A 499 1.21 1.61 8.71
C ILE A 499 0.24 0.52 9.16
N PRO A 500 0.69 -0.47 9.93
CA PRO A 500 -0.23 -1.41 10.56
C PRO A 500 -0.96 -0.75 11.73
N TYR A 501 -2.26 -1.02 11.89
CA TYR A 501 -3.06 -0.52 13.01
C TYR A 501 -3.09 -1.49 14.20
N ASP A 502 -2.73 -2.74 14.00
CA ASP A 502 -2.66 -3.79 15.00
C ASP A 502 -1.35 -3.80 15.82
N MET A 503 -0.68 -2.64 15.86
CA MET A 503 0.57 -2.45 16.60
C MET A 503 0.41 -2.68 18.12
N ASP A 504 1.55 -2.94 18.78
CA ASP A 504 1.68 -3.05 20.23
C ASP A 504 0.70 -4.08 20.84
N GLU A 505 0.59 -5.26 20.19
CA GLU A 505 -0.31 -6.34 20.57
C GLU A 505 -1.79 -5.91 20.61
N LYS A 506 -2.19 -5.11 19.61
CA LYS A 506 -3.55 -4.57 19.49
C LYS A 506 -3.94 -3.68 20.70
N TYR A 507 -2.97 -2.92 21.25
CA TYR A 507 -3.21 -2.04 22.40
C TYR A 507 -4.32 -1.03 22.12
N ALA A 508 -4.27 -0.38 20.94
CA ALA A 508 -5.24 0.62 20.52
C ALA A 508 -6.69 0.07 20.46
N TYR A 509 -6.87 -1.19 20.07
CA TYR A 509 -8.22 -1.82 20.02
C TYR A 509 -8.87 -1.98 21.39
N LYS A 510 -8.05 -2.12 22.43
CA LYS A 510 -8.51 -2.28 23.82
C LYS A 510 -8.75 -0.94 24.53
N THR A 511 -8.04 0.10 24.12
CA THR A 511 -7.98 1.38 24.85
C THR A 511 -8.54 2.55 24.07
N GLY A 512 -8.60 2.47 22.72
CA GLY A 512 -8.86 3.58 21.83
C GLY A 512 -7.69 4.56 21.70
N ASP A 513 -6.51 4.21 22.22
CA ASP A 513 -5.31 5.04 22.14
C ASP A 513 -4.46 4.65 20.93
N TYR A 514 -4.49 5.47 19.88
CA TYR A 514 -3.77 5.32 18.62
C TYR A 514 -2.48 6.15 18.56
N THR A 515 -1.89 6.55 19.69
CA THR A 515 -0.69 7.42 19.74
C THR A 515 0.50 6.82 18.98
N SER A 516 0.73 5.50 19.06
CA SER A 516 1.80 4.82 18.31
C SER A 516 1.56 4.88 16.81
N GLN A 517 0.32 4.64 16.37
CA GLN A 517 -0.09 4.70 14.96
C GLN A 517 0.02 6.13 14.43
N SER A 518 -0.43 7.12 15.21
CA SER A 518 -0.30 8.53 14.84
C SER A 518 1.15 8.95 14.67
N ALA A 519 2.03 8.54 15.57
CA ALA A 519 3.45 8.86 15.48
C ALA A 519 4.14 8.21 14.26
N ALA A 520 3.81 6.95 13.97
CA ALA A 520 4.31 6.24 12.78
C ALA A 520 3.81 6.87 11.49
N MET A 521 2.52 7.21 11.41
CA MET A 521 1.90 7.86 10.25
C MET A 521 2.47 9.25 10.01
N ASP A 522 2.62 10.06 11.07
CA ASP A 522 3.22 11.40 10.99
C ASP A 522 4.68 11.35 10.53
N ALA A 523 5.46 10.35 10.96
CA ALA A 523 6.84 10.17 10.49
C ALA A 523 6.90 9.85 8.98
N ASN A 524 5.96 9.06 8.46
CA ASN A 524 5.86 8.79 7.03
C ASN A 524 5.49 10.07 6.25
N HIS A 525 4.50 10.83 6.69
CA HIS A 525 4.13 12.10 6.06
C HIS A 525 5.26 13.13 6.10
N PHE A 526 5.98 13.23 7.22
CA PHE A 526 7.19 14.07 7.29
C PHE A 526 8.22 13.70 6.22
N GLY A 527 8.39 12.40 5.98
CA GLY A 527 9.28 11.90 4.93
C GLY A 527 8.79 12.30 3.53
N ILE A 528 7.51 12.15 3.24
CA ILE A 528 6.88 12.47 1.94
C ILE A 528 6.98 13.97 1.66
N GLU A 529 6.55 14.81 2.58
CA GLU A 529 6.57 16.27 2.47
C GLU A 529 8.01 16.78 2.31
N GLY A 530 8.92 16.29 3.16
CA GLY A 530 10.33 16.68 3.11
C GLY A 530 11.10 16.09 1.93
N GLY A 531 10.63 15.01 1.33
CA GLY A 531 11.19 14.38 0.12
C GLY A 531 10.77 15.08 -1.17
N LEU A 532 9.85 16.04 -1.09
CA LEU A 532 9.30 16.80 -2.24
C LEU A 532 8.72 15.88 -3.33
N LEU A 533 7.97 14.87 -2.93
CA LEU A 533 7.22 14.06 -3.88
C LEU A 533 6.01 14.84 -4.41
N GLU A 534 5.70 14.67 -5.68
CA GLU A 534 4.59 15.35 -6.36
C GLU A 534 3.21 14.79 -5.96
N GLY A 535 3.20 13.69 -5.21
CA GLY A 535 1.96 13.13 -4.66
C GLY A 535 2.17 11.81 -3.94
N TYR A 536 1.06 11.32 -3.41
CA TYR A 536 0.98 10.01 -2.77
C TYR A 536 -0.44 9.45 -2.78
N THR A 537 -0.59 8.13 -2.57
CA THR A 537 -1.84 7.46 -2.20
C THR A 537 -1.61 6.55 -0.99
N LEU A 538 -2.29 6.86 0.12
CA LEU A 538 -2.18 6.13 1.38
C LEU A 538 -2.84 4.74 1.26
N TRP A 539 -2.18 3.69 1.67
CA TRP A 539 -2.73 2.36 1.85
C TRP A 539 -3.31 2.25 3.26
N LEU A 540 -4.62 2.10 3.56
CA LEU A 540 -5.68 2.10 2.55
C LEU A 540 -7.03 2.50 3.21
N TYR A 541 -8.07 2.61 2.40
CA TYR A 541 -9.47 2.71 2.83
C TYR A 541 -10.15 1.37 2.61
N MET A 542 -10.61 0.72 3.69
CA MET A 542 -11.34 -0.54 3.62
C MET A 542 -12.54 -0.51 4.55
N VAL A 543 -13.74 -0.60 3.99
CA VAL A 543 -15.00 -0.43 4.72
C VAL A 543 -15.32 -1.64 5.60
N GLN A 544 -14.93 -2.85 5.15
CA GLN A 544 -15.20 -4.11 5.85
C GLN A 544 -14.22 -4.41 6.98
N ASN A 545 -13.22 -3.54 7.22
CA ASN A 545 -12.23 -3.74 8.28
C ASN A 545 -12.88 -3.90 9.66
N ASP A 546 -12.35 -4.83 10.47
CA ASP A 546 -12.69 -5.01 11.88
C ASP A 546 -11.45 -5.39 12.73
N HIS A 547 -11.57 -5.30 14.06
CA HIS A 547 -10.48 -5.60 15.00
C HIS A 547 -10.10 -7.08 15.06
N LEU A 548 -11.01 -7.98 14.68
CA LEU A 548 -10.77 -9.42 14.69
C LEU A 548 -9.89 -9.84 13.50
N ARG A 549 -10.27 -9.41 12.30
CA ARG A 549 -9.74 -9.88 11.03
C ARG A 549 -8.97 -8.82 10.22
N GLY A 550 -8.86 -7.59 10.75
CA GLY A 550 -8.21 -6.47 10.04
C GLY A 550 -8.88 -6.19 8.70
N ASP A 551 -8.08 -6.13 7.65
CA ASP A 551 -8.51 -5.89 6.28
C ASP A 551 -9.15 -7.12 5.60
N GLN A 552 -9.62 -8.12 6.38
CA GLN A 552 -10.19 -9.37 5.90
C GLN A 552 -9.24 -10.16 4.98
N TRP A 553 -7.97 -9.81 4.96
CA TRP A 553 -6.95 -10.32 4.07
C TRP A 553 -5.66 -10.65 4.83
N ASN A 554 -5.31 -11.93 4.93
CA ASN A 554 -4.10 -12.47 5.57
C ASN A 554 -3.84 -12.02 7.03
N GLY A 555 -4.89 -11.54 7.73
CA GLY A 555 -4.76 -11.00 9.08
C GLY A 555 -4.01 -9.67 9.16
N GLU A 556 -3.77 -9.01 8.00
CA GLU A 556 -3.22 -7.65 7.96
C GLU A 556 -4.29 -6.62 8.31
N ASP A 557 -3.85 -5.49 8.86
CA ASP A 557 -4.71 -4.38 9.24
C ASP A 557 -4.00 -3.04 9.01
N LEU A 558 -4.25 -2.42 7.84
CA LEU A 558 -3.67 -1.15 7.43
C LEU A 558 -4.73 -0.08 7.10
N SER A 559 -6.03 -0.39 7.23
CA SER A 559 -7.09 0.55 6.92
C SER A 559 -7.14 1.72 7.91
N ILE A 560 -7.35 2.94 7.39
CA ILE A 560 -7.59 4.14 8.21
C ILE A 560 -8.97 4.14 8.89
N VAL A 561 -9.82 3.18 8.56
CA VAL A 561 -11.17 3.03 9.14
C VAL A 561 -11.40 1.62 9.64
N SER A 562 -12.17 1.47 10.71
CA SER A 562 -12.67 0.19 11.18
C SER A 562 -14.12 0.32 11.66
N LYS A 563 -14.94 -0.67 11.35
CA LYS A 563 -16.33 -0.71 11.82
C LYS A 563 -16.44 -0.85 13.34
N ASP A 564 -15.42 -1.45 14.00
CA ASP A 564 -15.44 -1.65 15.45
C ASP A 564 -15.15 -0.36 16.22
N ASP A 565 -14.40 0.59 15.64
CA ASP A 565 -14.18 1.91 16.24
C ASP A 565 -15.43 2.80 16.18
N ILE A 566 -16.45 2.44 15.39
CA ILE A 566 -17.74 3.13 15.32
C ILE A 566 -18.63 2.77 16.53
N LEU A 567 -18.42 1.60 17.12
CA LEU A 567 -19.24 1.07 18.21
C LEU A 567 -18.88 1.64 19.58
N LEU A 568 -17.85 2.46 19.70
CA LEU A 568 -17.52 3.15 20.95
C LEU A 568 -18.63 4.13 21.33
N PRO A 569 -19.04 4.21 22.62
CA PRO A 569 -20.18 5.04 23.03
C PRO A 569 -19.99 6.51 22.65
N VAL A 570 -20.96 7.05 21.92
CA VAL A 570 -20.96 8.44 21.40
C VAL A 570 -21.05 9.51 22.51
N SER A 571 -21.20 9.11 23.77
CA SER A 571 -21.48 10.00 24.91
C SER A 571 -20.32 10.94 25.33
N HIS A 572 -19.14 10.80 24.71
CA HIS A 572 -17.93 11.55 25.07
C HIS A 572 -17.22 12.20 23.87
N LEU A 573 -17.88 12.35 22.72
CA LEU A 573 -17.26 12.98 21.55
C LEU A 573 -17.31 14.51 21.64
N PRO A 574 -16.19 15.21 21.42
CA PRO A 574 -16.22 16.67 21.29
C PRO A 574 -17.02 17.06 20.03
N LYS A 575 -17.80 18.15 20.12
CA LYS A 575 -18.52 18.73 18.97
C LYS A 575 -17.55 19.40 18.03
N THR A 576 -16.88 18.64 17.17
CA THR A 576 -15.95 19.15 16.15
C THR A 576 -16.52 18.87 14.76
N GLY A 577 -16.11 19.65 13.75
CA GLY A 577 -16.60 19.51 12.36
C GLY A 577 -16.48 18.11 11.77
N LEU A 578 -15.65 17.25 12.37
CA LEU A 578 -15.53 15.83 12.02
C LEU A 578 -16.73 14.97 12.45
N GLU A 579 -17.55 15.41 13.43
CA GLU A 579 -18.80 14.71 13.81
C GLU A 579 -19.76 14.62 12.62
N SER A 580 -19.74 15.62 11.73
CA SER A 580 -20.56 15.61 10.52
C SER A 580 -20.16 14.50 9.52
N LEU A 581 -18.92 13.99 9.62
CA LEU A 581 -18.40 12.91 8.77
C LEU A 581 -18.88 11.53 9.18
N ALA A 582 -19.14 11.35 10.47
CA ALA A 582 -19.48 10.05 11.04
C ALA A 582 -21.00 9.81 11.13
N ALA A 583 -21.79 10.88 11.33
CA ALA A 583 -23.20 10.76 11.62
C ALA A 583 -24.02 10.00 10.56
N PRO A 584 -23.83 10.18 9.24
CA PRO A 584 -24.56 9.40 8.24
C PRO A 584 -24.15 7.92 8.22
N PHE A 585 -22.87 7.65 8.48
CA PHE A 585 -22.31 6.30 8.49
C PHE A 585 -22.84 5.47 9.66
N LEU A 586 -22.89 6.07 10.87
CA LEU A 586 -23.45 5.45 12.05
C LEU A 586 -24.92 5.06 11.90
N ARG A 587 -25.75 5.93 11.30
CA ARG A 587 -27.17 5.65 11.10
C ARG A 587 -27.40 4.45 10.19
N ARG A 588 -26.57 4.26 9.15
CA ARG A 588 -26.77 3.21 8.16
C ARG A 588 -26.20 1.84 8.60
N LEU A 589 -25.08 1.82 9.33
CA LEU A 589 -24.55 0.58 9.90
C LEU A 589 -25.47 -0.01 10.98
N VAL A 590 -26.07 0.83 11.81
CA VAL A 590 -27.06 0.39 12.81
C VAL A 590 -28.33 -0.15 12.14
N THR A 591 -28.72 0.40 10.97
CA THR A 591 -29.89 -0.09 10.23
C THR A 591 -29.62 -1.32 9.37
N SER A 592 -28.37 -1.55 8.93
CA SER A 592 -28.00 -2.74 8.15
C SER A 592 -27.73 -3.99 8.99
N SER A 593 -27.48 -3.84 10.29
CA SER A 593 -27.32 -4.97 11.23
C SER A 593 -28.64 -5.51 11.80
N SER A 594 -29.77 -4.86 11.53
CA SER A 594 -31.11 -5.38 11.88
C SER A 594 -31.64 -6.24 10.73
N MET A 595 -31.28 -7.51 10.70
CA MET A 595 -32.00 -8.53 9.94
C MET A 595 -33.45 -8.63 10.44
N PRO A 596 -34.46 -8.78 9.56
CA PRO A 596 -35.82 -9.01 9.99
C PRO A 596 -35.91 -10.33 10.75
N ALA A 597 -36.46 -10.31 11.93
CA ALA A 597 -36.81 -11.52 12.66
C ALA A 597 -37.90 -12.24 11.86
N GLU A 598 -37.58 -13.35 11.23
CA GLU A 598 -38.56 -14.29 10.75
C GLU A 598 -39.24 -14.98 11.95
N ASN A 599 -40.55 -14.85 12.03
CA ASN A 599 -41.41 -15.57 12.93
C ASN A 599 -41.35 -17.07 12.60
N GLU A 600 -40.66 -17.87 13.39
CA GLU A 600 -40.91 -19.31 13.43
C GLU A 600 -41.73 -19.69 14.63
N GLY A 601 -42.90 -20.24 14.32
CA GLY A 601 -43.82 -20.85 15.22
C GLY A 601 -43.25 -22.08 15.93
N GLN A 602 -43.61 -22.21 17.15
CA GLN A 602 -43.33 -23.31 18.08
C GLN A 602 -43.56 -24.71 17.50
N THR A 603 -42.57 -25.60 17.68
CA THR A 603 -42.87 -26.97 18.10
C THR A 603 -41.71 -27.55 18.94
N ARG A 604 -42.04 -27.85 20.17
CA ARG A 604 -41.23 -28.62 21.11
C ARG A 604 -41.07 -30.04 20.61
N LEU A 605 -39.88 -30.64 20.77
CA LEU A 605 -39.68 -32.03 21.19
C LEU A 605 -38.19 -32.23 21.56
N SER A 606 -37.92 -32.50 22.84
CA SER A 606 -36.75 -33.22 23.31
C SER A 606 -37.02 -34.70 23.18
N PRO A 607 -36.01 -35.59 23.06
CA PRO A 607 -35.44 -36.16 24.27
C PRO A 607 -33.98 -36.58 24.20
N ASN A 608 -33.35 -36.59 25.37
CA ASN A 608 -32.25 -37.40 25.89
C ASN A 608 -31.68 -38.54 25.07
N LEU A 609 -30.34 -38.67 25.16
CA LEU A 609 -29.57 -39.92 25.51
C LEU A 609 -28.07 -39.62 25.31
N SER A 610 -27.33 -39.55 26.39
CA SER A 610 -26.54 -40.55 27.17
C SER A 610 -25.17 -40.84 26.59
N MET A 611 -24.17 -40.41 27.34
CA MET A 611 -22.87 -40.95 27.72
C MET A 611 -22.33 -42.18 26.97
N ALA A 612 -21.10 -42.09 26.53
CA ALA A 612 -20.10 -43.11 26.74
C ALA A 612 -18.69 -42.52 26.78
N SER A 613 -18.05 -42.69 27.89
CA SER A 613 -16.65 -42.48 28.22
C SER A 613 -15.79 -43.55 27.63
N THR A 614 -14.59 -43.27 27.13
CA THR A 614 -13.46 -44.17 27.13
C THR A 614 -12.12 -43.46 27.28
N GLU A 615 -11.41 -43.98 28.19
CA GLU A 615 -10.17 -43.76 28.87
C GLU A 615 -8.93 -43.44 28.02
N VAL A 616 -8.07 -42.62 28.66
CA VAL A 616 -6.64 -42.39 28.32
C VAL A 616 -5.79 -43.46 29.05
N PRO A 617 -4.69 -43.92 28.51
CA PRO A 617 -3.55 -44.32 29.34
C PRO A 617 -2.27 -43.53 29.03
N PRO A 618 -1.36 -43.45 30.02
CA PRO A 618 -0.26 -42.50 30.06
C PRO A 618 1.09 -43.13 29.60
N GLY A 619 2.06 -42.29 29.26
CA GLY A 619 3.43 -42.75 29.14
C GLY A 619 4.42 -41.75 28.56
N ARG A 620 5.07 -40.99 29.45
CA ARG A 620 6.41 -40.43 29.19
C ARG A 620 7.49 -41.48 29.35
N PRO A 621 8.63 -41.35 28.66
CA PRO A 621 9.85 -41.16 29.42
C PRO A 621 10.76 -40.01 28.94
N SER A 622 11.42 -39.43 29.92
CA SER A 622 12.52 -38.51 29.84
C SER A 622 13.79 -39.17 29.30
N LEU A 623 14.61 -38.48 28.53
CA LEU A 623 16.04 -38.81 28.37
C LEU A 623 16.89 -37.53 28.27
N SER A 624 17.65 -37.40 29.27
CA SER A 624 18.99 -36.90 29.56
C SER A 624 19.87 -36.37 28.41
N GLN A 625 20.53 -35.26 28.73
CA GLN A 625 21.67 -34.67 28.02
C GLN A 625 22.90 -35.57 28.03
N PRO A 626 23.80 -35.45 27.09
CA PRO A 626 25.23 -35.66 27.34
C PRO A 626 26.11 -34.41 27.13
N ARG A 627 27.22 -34.49 27.78
CA ARG A 627 28.26 -33.50 28.07
C ARG A 627 29.10 -33.10 26.85
N ARG A 628 29.72 -31.89 27.02
CA ARG A 628 30.80 -31.27 26.23
C ARG A 628 32.01 -32.20 26.02
N SER A 629 32.66 -31.98 24.88
CA SER A 629 34.12 -32.08 24.75
C SER A 629 34.62 -30.93 23.87
N ASP A 630 35.74 -30.35 24.35
CA ASP A 630 36.47 -29.21 23.84
C ASP A 630 37.09 -29.46 22.45
N VAL A 631 37.30 -28.40 21.64
CA VAL A 631 38.62 -27.94 21.13
C VAL A 631 38.44 -26.82 20.08
N ASP A 632 39.19 -25.79 20.30
CA ASP A 632 39.89 -24.77 19.52
C ASP A 632 39.21 -23.48 19.06
N GLN A 633 39.94 -22.47 19.45
CA GLN A 633 39.82 -21.04 19.23
C GLN A 633 40.02 -20.67 17.77
N ASP A 634 39.18 -19.72 17.30
CA ASP A 634 39.69 -18.65 16.46
C ASP A 634 38.82 -17.37 16.61
N ASP A 635 39.49 -16.23 16.52
CA ASP A 635 39.06 -14.91 16.88
C ASP A 635 37.84 -14.40 16.05
N THR A 636 36.65 -14.38 16.65
CA THR A 636 35.52 -13.60 16.16
C THR A 636 34.87 -12.85 17.33
N VAL A 637 34.60 -11.59 17.09
CA VAL A 637 33.99 -10.61 18.00
C VAL A 637 32.72 -11.20 18.65
N ASN A 638 32.75 -11.27 19.97
CA ASN A 638 31.75 -11.89 20.83
C ASN A 638 30.37 -11.19 20.76
N PRO A 639 29.29 -11.89 20.36
CA PRO A 639 27.94 -11.37 20.29
C PRO A 639 27.33 -10.90 21.62
N ALA A 640 27.93 -11.29 22.76
CA ALA A 640 27.44 -10.92 24.08
C ALA A 640 27.56 -9.42 24.40
N ASN A 641 28.49 -8.71 23.75
CA ASN A 641 28.64 -7.26 23.94
C ASN A 641 27.58 -6.41 23.21
N ILE A 642 26.98 -6.96 22.18
CA ILE A 642 25.87 -6.28 21.46
C ILE A 642 24.55 -6.44 22.25
N LYS A 643 24.38 -7.58 22.92
CA LYS A 643 23.18 -7.82 23.76
C LYS A 643 23.12 -6.90 25.00
N ARG A 644 24.24 -6.39 25.44
CA ARG A 644 24.33 -5.47 26.61
C ARG A 644 23.94 -4.04 26.28
N LEU A 645 23.97 -3.68 25.01
CA LEU A 645 23.53 -2.35 24.52
C LEU A 645 22.02 -2.31 24.16
N LEU A 646 21.37 -3.47 24.06
CA LEU A 646 19.98 -3.59 23.61
C LEU A 646 18.99 -4.01 24.71
N THR A 647 19.43 -4.25 25.96
CA THR A 647 18.54 -4.60 27.06
C THR A 647 18.66 -3.57 28.17
N SER A 648 17.74 -2.63 28.23
CA SER A 648 17.49 -1.82 29.41
C SER A 648 16.64 -2.64 30.42
N PRO A 649 16.94 -2.64 31.71
CA PRO A 649 16.21 -3.41 32.70
C PRO A 649 14.83 -2.77 32.95
N SER A 650 13.79 -3.57 32.91
CA SER A 650 12.47 -3.22 33.42
C SER A 650 12.53 -2.99 34.95
N ILE A 651 12.22 -1.78 35.35
CA ILE A 651 12.06 -1.45 36.78
C ILE A 651 10.61 -1.76 37.15
N SER A 652 10.42 -2.76 37.99
CA SER A 652 9.17 -3.03 38.70
C SER A 652 9.07 -2.10 39.90
N SER A 653 8.09 -1.21 39.95
CA SER A 653 7.74 -0.47 41.15
C SER A 653 6.51 -1.09 41.82
N GLN A 654 6.70 -1.62 43.01
CA GLN A 654 5.58 -1.89 43.93
C GLN A 654 5.16 -0.59 44.66
N PRO A 655 3.89 -0.43 45.04
CA PRO A 655 3.41 0.75 45.71
C PRO A 655 3.62 0.65 47.24
N ASN A 656 4.22 1.66 47.82
CA ASN A 656 4.20 1.86 49.27
C ASN A 656 3.16 2.92 49.65
N SER A 657 2.23 2.53 50.52
CA SER A 657 1.26 3.37 51.18
C SER A 657 1.91 4.12 52.36
N THR A 658 1.67 5.44 52.43
CA THR A 658 1.63 6.14 53.78
C THR A 658 0.61 7.28 53.72
N ASN A 659 -0.26 7.26 54.73
CA ASN A 659 -1.25 8.26 55.13
C ASN A 659 -0.60 9.57 55.56
N GLY A 660 -1.26 10.70 55.27
CA GLY A 660 -0.99 11.97 55.91
C GLY A 660 -2.09 13.01 55.67
N ASN A 661 -2.94 13.17 56.68
CA ASN A 661 -3.99 14.20 56.80
C ASN A 661 -3.40 15.61 56.88
N SER A 662 -3.98 16.59 56.15
CA SER A 662 -4.17 17.94 56.72
C SER A 662 -5.19 18.77 55.91
N LYS A 663 -5.95 19.53 56.64
CA LYS A 663 -7.15 20.32 56.31
C LYS A 663 -6.88 21.59 55.45
N GLY A 664 -7.80 21.80 54.52
CA GLY A 664 -8.63 23.03 54.35
C GLY A 664 -8.01 24.35 53.94
N SER A 665 -8.42 24.86 52.78
CA SER A 665 -8.97 26.23 52.67
C SER A 665 -9.54 26.44 51.25
N ASN A 666 -10.68 27.12 51.19
CA ASN A 666 -11.44 27.49 50.01
C ASN A 666 -10.65 28.41 49.07
N ALA A 667 -10.70 28.14 47.78
CA ALA A 667 -10.60 29.14 46.73
C ALA A 667 -11.31 28.64 45.46
N SER A 668 -12.17 29.51 44.98
CA SER A 668 -12.92 29.64 43.74
C SER A 668 -12.58 28.69 42.59
N GLY A 669 -13.63 28.10 42.03
CA GLY A 669 -13.60 27.23 40.88
C GLY A 669 -13.02 27.87 39.62
N ILE A 670 -12.09 27.16 39.04
CA ILE A 670 -11.80 27.18 37.62
C ILE A 670 -12.08 25.75 37.19
N ASP A 671 -13.09 25.57 36.35
CA ASP A 671 -13.39 24.31 35.72
C ASP A 671 -12.19 23.89 34.91
N THR A 672 -11.39 23.00 35.46
CA THR A 672 -10.42 22.23 34.63
C THR A 672 -11.21 21.14 33.94
N ALA A 673 -11.74 21.44 32.75
CA ALA A 673 -12.13 20.45 31.80
C ALA A 673 -10.92 19.54 31.55
N SER A 674 -11.04 18.27 31.88
CA SER A 674 -10.03 17.26 31.58
C SER A 674 -9.94 17.10 30.07
N ASP A 675 -8.88 17.66 29.48
CA ASP A 675 -8.55 17.55 28.07
C ASP A 675 -8.14 16.12 27.72
N SER A 676 -9.10 15.23 27.51
CA SER A 676 -8.92 14.00 26.75
C SER A 676 -9.43 14.21 25.32
N ASP A 677 -8.95 15.26 24.66
CA ASP A 677 -9.31 15.59 23.27
C ASP A 677 -8.50 14.77 22.25
N SER A 678 -8.53 13.44 22.34
CA SER A 678 -8.14 12.61 21.21
C SER A 678 -9.23 12.68 20.14
N ILE A 679 -8.86 12.79 18.84
CA ILE A 679 -9.82 12.68 17.73
C ILE A 679 -10.44 11.26 17.77
N ARG A 680 -11.59 11.15 18.39
CA ARG A 680 -12.39 9.95 18.34
C ARG A 680 -13.57 10.17 17.40
N VAL A 681 -13.28 10.37 16.11
CA VAL A 681 -14.30 10.32 15.08
C VAL A 681 -14.66 8.84 14.88
N PRO A 682 -15.91 8.44 15.04
CA PRO A 682 -16.29 7.05 14.88
C PRO A 682 -15.80 6.45 13.58
N GLY A 683 -15.08 5.36 13.67
CA GLY A 683 -14.50 4.61 12.57
C GLY A 683 -13.19 5.13 11.98
N LEU A 684 -12.71 6.34 12.32
CA LEU A 684 -11.39 6.82 11.91
C LEU A 684 -10.34 6.48 12.97
N ARG A 685 -9.15 6.07 12.52
CA ARG A 685 -8.01 5.66 13.36
C ARG A 685 -6.82 6.53 13.08
N ALA A 686 -6.18 7.13 14.12
CA ALA A 686 -5.02 8.02 13.99
C ALA A 686 -5.23 9.20 13.02
N ALA A 687 -6.46 9.75 12.97
CA ALA A 687 -6.85 10.75 11.98
C ALA A 687 -6.03 12.04 12.05
N GLU A 688 -5.55 12.42 13.23
CA GLU A 688 -4.71 13.58 13.46
C GLU A 688 -3.44 13.58 12.60
N ALA A 689 -2.90 12.42 12.28
CA ALA A 689 -1.67 12.32 11.54
C ALA A 689 -1.85 12.49 10.01
N TYR A 690 -2.97 12.07 9.44
CA TYR A 690 -3.21 12.12 7.99
C TYR A 690 -4.26 13.15 7.57
N VAL A 691 -5.13 13.63 8.46
CA VAL A 691 -6.01 14.79 8.21
C VAL A 691 -5.19 16.06 8.48
N ARG A 692 -4.32 16.42 7.56
CA ARG A 692 -3.29 17.46 7.74
C ARG A 692 -3.29 18.46 6.58
N PRO A 693 -2.92 19.75 6.81
CA PRO A 693 -2.95 20.78 5.78
C PRO A 693 -2.07 20.41 4.59
N SER A 694 -2.47 20.87 3.40
CA SER A 694 -1.72 20.60 2.16
C SER A 694 -1.97 21.69 1.13
N PRO A 695 -0.97 22.05 0.30
CA PRO A 695 -1.21 22.87 -0.88
C PRO A 695 -2.12 22.11 -1.85
N ILE A 696 -3.16 22.78 -2.35
CA ILE A 696 -4.11 22.24 -3.33
C ILE A 696 -3.72 22.70 -4.74
N ALA A 697 -3.47 24.02 -4.90
CA ALA A 697 -3.09 24.63 -6.16
C ALA A 697 -2.14 25.79 -5.88
N THR A 698 -0.94 25.72 -6.41
CA THR A 698 0.14 26.70 -6.15
C THR A 698 0.48 27.48 -7.40
N CYS A 699 0.42 28.82 -7.30
CA CYS A 699 0.92 29.70 -8.35
C CYS A 699 2.45 29.72 -8.30
N GLY A 700 3.10 29.03 -9.26
CA GLY A 700 4.54 28.83 -9.32
C GLY A 700 4.98 27.43 -8.95
N GLU A 701 6.15 27.32 -8.33
CA GLU A 701 6.78 26.07 -7.94
C GLU A 701 6.86 25.93 -6.42
N ILE A 702 6.58 24.71 -5.91
CA ILE A 702 6.74 24.37 -4.49
C ILE A 702 8.21 24.06 -4.23
N LEU A 703 8.87 24.91 -3.43
CA LEU A 703 10.25 24.71 -2.99
C LEU A 703 10.33 23.88 -1.69
N GLY A 704 9.25 23.81 -0.93
CA GLY A 704 9.14 23.01 0.27
C GLY A 704 7.84 23.25 1.00
N TYR A 705 7.32 22.21 1.64
CA TYR A 705 6.18 22.32 2.55
C TYR A 705 6.26 21.21 3.61
N GLY A 706 5.52 21.41 4.69
CA GLY A 706 5.40 20.40 5.73
C GLY A 706 4.54 20.85 6.89
N PHE A 707 4.03 19.89 7.64
CA PHE A 707 3.21 20.09 8.83
C PHE A 707 3.86 19.46 10.06
N ASP A 708 4.09 20.27 11.06
CA ASP A 708 4.48 19.79 12.41
C ASP A 708 3.22 19.52 13.23
N LEU A 709 2.91 18.24 13.41
CA LEU A 709 1.75 17.78 14.15
C LEU A 709 1.78 18.25 15.62
N ARG A 710 2.96 18.31 16.25
CA ARG A 710 3.12 18.66 17.67
C ARG A 710 2.86 20.13 17.93
N GLN A 711 3.25 20.99 16.98
CA GLN A 711 3.08 22.45 17.08
C GLN A 711 1.83 22.94 16.35
N ALA A 712 1.12 22.07 15.63
CA ALA A 712 0.04 22.42 14.70
C ALA A 712 0.49 23.52 13.72
N GLU A 713 1.72 23.43 13.20
CA GLU A 713 2.34 24.44 12.36
C GLU A 713 2.55 23.93 10.94
N PHE A 714 1.99 24.62 9.96
CA PHE A 714 2.19 24.35 8.54
C PHE A 714 3.08 25.43 7.93
N ASN A 715 4.04 25.01 7.12
CA ASN A 715 4.95 25.88 6.39
C ASN A 715 4.90 25.53 4.90
N LEU A 716 4.88 26.56 4.03
CA LEU A 716 4.95 26.43 2.58
C LEU A 716 5.93 27.47 2.04
N LYS A 717 6.88 27.05 1.20
CA LYS A 717 7.82 27.92 0.46
C LYS A 717 7.62 27.68 -1.02
N ILE A 718 7.55 28.74 -1.79
CA ILE A 718 7.28 28.71 -3.22
C ILE A 718 8.16 29.71 -3.97
N ASP A 719 8.36 29.47 -5.24
CA ASP A 719 8.78 30.48 -6.24
C ASP A 719 7.55 30.84 -7.08
N GLY A 720 6.97 32.00 -6.80
CA GLY A 720 5.66 32.43 -7.30
C GLY A 720 5.73 32.94 -8.75
N TRP A 721 4.91 32.42 -9.63
CA TRP A 721 4.68 32.91 -10.99
C TRP A 721 3.34 32.42 -11.56
N VAL A 722 2.89 33.04 -12.64
CA VAL A 722 1.69 32.62 -13.40
C VAL A 722 2.00 32.67 -14.88
N ASP A 723 1.54 31.69 -15.61
CA ASP A 723 1.57 31.68 -17.07
C ASP A 723 0.50 32.66 -17.62
N ALA A 724 0.94 33.85 -18.02
CA ALA A 724 0.07 34.92 -18.46
C ALA A 724 -0.66 34.56 -19.79
N GLU A 725 -0.02 33.82 -20.70
CA GLU A 725 -0.61 33.42 -21.98
C GLU A 725 -1.72 32.41 -21.76
N ARG A 726 -1.45 31.40 -20.92
CA ARG A 726 -2.44 30.39 -20.52
C ARG A 726 -3.64 31.01 -19.80
N LEU A 727 -3.39 31.94 -18.88
CA LEU A 727 -4.44 32.64 -18.16
C LEU A 727 -5.31 33.48 -19.09
N ALA A 728 -4.71 34.18 -20.07
CA ALA A 728 -5.44 34.95 -21.07
C ALA A 728 -6.30 34.04 -21.99
N ALA A 729 -5.80 32.87 -22.36
CA ALA A 729 -6.55 31.89 -23.14
C ALA A 729 -7.78 31.40 -22.36
N VAL A 730 -7.62 31.00 -21.10
CA VAL A 730 -8.74 30.51 -20.26
C VAL A 730 -9.76 31.65 -20.00
N ARG A 731 -9.31 32.90 -19.76
CA ARG A 731 -10.20 34.07 -19.63
C ARG A 731 -11.05 34.28 -20.89
N LYS A 732 -10.45 34.11 -22.07
CA LYS A 732 -11.16 34.21 -23.35
C LYS A 732 -12.19 33.12 -23.53
N GLU A 733 -11.85 31.87 -23.26
CA GLU A 733 -12.78 30.75 -23.32
C GLU A 733 -13.97 30.92 -22.35
N ALA A 734 -13.70 31.43 -21.13
CA ALA A 734 -14.75 31.72 -20.16
C ALA A 734 -15.68 32.86 -20.64
N ALA A 735 -15.13 33.90 -21.27
CA ALA A 735 -15.88 35.02 -21.83
C ALA A 735 -16.77 34.58 -23.04
N ASP A 736 -16.28 33.60 -23.80
CA ASP A 736 -17.02 33.03 -24.95
C ASP A 736 -18.08 31.99 -24.49
N GLY A 737 -18.28 31.77 -23.18
CA GLY A 737 -19.28 30.87 -22.60
C GLY A 737 -18.94 29.38 -22.72
N HIS A 738 -17.69 29.03 -23.04
CA HIS A 738 -17.23 27.67 -23.28
C HIS A 738 -16.36 27.09 -22.16
N GLY A 739 -16.03 27.88 -21.12
CA GLY A 739 -15.11 27.49 -20.04
C GLY A 739 -15.81 27.45 -18.67
N PRO A 740 -15.30 26.64 -17.75
CA PRO A 740 -15.80 26.55 -16.38
C PRO A 740 -15.35 27.80 -15.57
N ILE A 741 -16.31 28.57 -15.10
CA ILE A 741 -16.08 29.59 -14.06
C ILE A 741 -16.31 28.92 -12.73
N GLY A 742 -15.23 28.47 -12.04
CA GLY A 742 -15.31 27.95 -10.68
C GLY A 742 -15.00 29.02 -9.64
N PRO A 743 -15.37 28.81 -8.37
CA PRO A 743 -15.07 29.77 -7.29
C PRO A 743 -13.55 30.01 -7.08
N ASP A 744 -12.71 29.08 -7.54
CA ASP A 744 -11.24 29.20 -7.50
C ASP A 744 -10.68 30.12 -8.62
N MET A 745 -11.54 30.64 -9.50
CA MET A 745 -11.24 31.63 -10.51
C MET A 745 -11.69 33.04 -10.12
N ALA A 746 -11.86 33.31 -8.81
CA ALA A 746 -12.06 34.66 -8.32
C ALA A 746 -10.82 35.51 -8.68
N LEU A 747 -10.87 36.10 -9.84
CA LEU A 747 -9.82 36.96 -10.38
C LEU A 747 -9.82 38.25 -9.58
N VAL A 748 -8.64 38.76 -9.23
CA VAL A 748 -8.50 40.16 -8.80
C VAL A 748 -8.91 41.00 -9.98
N ASP A 749 -9.95 41.83 -9.85
CA ASP A 749 -10.26 42.85 -10.82
C ASP A 749 -9.09 43.80 -10.91
N ASP A 750 -8.65 44.13 -12.13
CA ASP A 750 -7.52 45.08 -12.37
C ASP A 750 -7.70 46.48 -11.73
N ASP A 751 -8.89 46.72 -11.15
CA ASP A 751 -9.28 48.01 -10.54
C ASP A 751 -8.95 48.12 -9.02
N ASP A 752 -8.55 47.03 -8.34
CA ASP A 752 -8.33 47.02 -6.88
C ASP A 752 -6.96 47.60 -6.42
N GLY A 753 -6.17 48.14 -7.33
CA GLY A 753 -4.96 48.92 -6.98
C GLY A 753 -3.73 48.11 -6.52
N ASP A 754 -3.79 46.80 -6.56
CA ASP A 754 -2.75 45.85 -6.07
C ASP A 754 -2.01 45.22 -7.27
N SER A 755 -1.50 46.06 -8.19
CA SER A 755 -0.87 45.65 -9.45
C SER A 755 0.36 44.75 -9.32
N ASP A 756 0.91 44.62 -8.10
CA ASP A 756 2.12 43.84 -7.83
C ASP A 756 1.82 42.36 -7.45
N LEU A 757 0.56 41.98 -7.23
CA LEU A 757 0.15 40.64 -6.87
C LEU A 757 -0.16 39.78 -8.10
N LEU A 758 0.11 38.48 -7.99
CA LEU A 758 -0.33 37.53 -9.02
C LEU A 758 -1.87 37.50 -9.09
N PRO A 759 -2.44 37.37 -10.30
CA PRO A 759 -3.90 37.42 -10.51
C PRO A 759 -4.67 36.20 -9.99
N LEU A 760 -3.98 35.12 -9.66
CA LEU A 760 -4.55 33.87 -9.11
C LEU A 760 -4.00 33.62 -7.71
N PRO A 761 -4.82 33.04 -6.79
CA PRO A 761 -4.33 32.66 -5.48
C PRO A 761 -3.62 31.31 -5.47
N THR A 762 -2.61 31.19 -4.62
CA THR A 762 -2.17 29.91 -4.09
C THR A 762 -3.20 29.42 -3.07
N ILE A 763 -3.63 28.16 -3.16
CA ILE A 763 -4.71 27.60 -2.33
C ILE A 763 -4.14 26.49 -1.44
N VAL A 764 -4.39 26.62 -0.14
CA VAL A 764 -4.04 25.60 0.87
C VAL A 764 -5.30 25.09 1.54
N TRP A 765 -5.48 23.78 1.57
CA TRP A 765 -6.51 23.15 2.39
C TRP A 765 -6.12 23.19 3.86
N LEU A 766 -7.03 23.64 4.72
CA LEU A 766 -6.87 23.71 6.17
C LEU A 766 -7.91 22.82 6.85
N PRO A 767 -7.54 21.66 7.41
CA PRO A 767 -8.49 20.87 8.19
C PRO A 767 -8.91 21.61 9.46
N GLU A 768 -10.21 21.82 9.65
CA GLU A 768 -10.80 22.48 10.83
C GLU A 768 -10.29 21.86 12.15
N TYR A 769 -10.01 20.56 12.14
CA TYR A 769 -9.47 19.88 13.30
C TYR A 769 -8.20 20.53 13.85
N HIS A 770 -7.22 20.82 13.00
CA HIS A 770 -5.97 21.48 13.39
C HIS A 770 -6.08 23.01 13.35
N PHE A 771 -6.95 23.53 12.49
CA PHE A 771 -7.09 24.96 12.19
C PHE A 771 -8.53 25.43 12.34
N PRO A 772 -9.10 25.37 13.57
CA PRO A 772 -10.43 25.94 13.81
C PRO A 772 -10.38 27.47 13.70
N GLU A 773 -11.45 28.10 13.20
CA GLU A 773 -11.49 29.55 12.89
C GLU A 773 -11.03 30.45 14.04
N ASP A 774 -11.26 30.05 15.27
CA ASP A 774 -10.89 30.80 16.47
C ASP A 774 -9.42 30.64 16.90
N ALA A 775 -8.62 29.83 16.17
CA ALA A 775 -7.24 29.53 16.55
C ALA A 775 -6.30 29.43 15.32
N ILE A 776 -6.52 30.25 14.32
CA ILE A 776 -5.66 30.33 13.13
C ILE A 776 -4.80 31.59 13.20
N ASP A 777 -3.48 31.43 13.14
CA ASP A 777 -2.52 32.52 12.96
C ASP A 777 -1.79 32.33 11.63
N VAL A 778 -1.91 33.33 10.74
CA VAL A 778 -1.34 33.28 9.39
C VAL A 778 -0.26 34.32 9.24
N GLN A 779 0.91 33.92 8.82
CA GLN A 779 2.05 34.77 8.51
C GLN A 779 2.48 34.54 7.06
N VAL A 780 2.59 35.59 6.28
CA VAL A 780 3.05 35.58 4.89
C VAL A 780 4.19 36.57 4.70
N THR A 781 5.09 36.31 3.75
CA THR A 781 6.16 37.23 3.39
C THR A 781 5.63 38.49 2.75
N ALA A 782 4.61 38.37 1.89
CA ALA A 782 3.97 39.48 1.20
C ALA A 782 2.59 39.08 0.68
N GLY A 783 1.78 40.08 0.32
CA GLY A 783 0.47 39.87 -0.29
C GLY A 783 -0.67 39.83 0.72
N ARG A 784 -1.82 39.38 0.26
CA ARG A 784 -3.05 39.26 1.05
C ARG A 784 -3.56 37.82 1.09
N TRP A 785 -4.28 37.48 2.13
CA TRP A 785 -4.88 36.14 2.26
C TRP A 785 -6.29 36.25 2.81
N GLU A 786 -7.08 35.25 2.53
CA GLU A 786 -8.41 35.04 3.11
C GLU A 786 -8.64 33.56 3.44
N ILE A 787 -9.45 33.30 4.44
CA ILE A 787 -9.95 31.94 4.75
C ILE A 787 -11.41 31.91 4.36
N SER A 788 -11.81 30.90 3.63
CA SER A 788 -13.17 30.70 3.17
C SER A 788 -13.58 29.23 3.25
N TRP A 789 -14.88 29.04 3.36
CA TRP A 789 -15.52 27.73 3.27
C TRP A 789 -16.11 27.60 1.87
N ASP A 790 -15.54 26.72 1.07
CA ASP A 790 -16.16 26.37 -0.20
C ASP A 790 -17.31 25.42 0.07
N ASN A 791 -18.54 25.91 -0.09
CA ASN A 791 -19.73 25.10 -0.15
C ASN A 791 -19.83 24.47 -1.53
N GLU A 792 -19.01 23.46 -1.80
CA GLU A 792 -19.28 22.56 -2.89
C GLU A 792 -20.54 21.76 -2.52
N GLU A 793 -21.44 21.51 -3.45
CA GLU A 793 -22.65 20.71 -3.19
C GLU A 793 -22.34 19.38 -2.51
N THR A 794 -21.12 18.89 -2.69
CA THR A 794 -20.64 17.58 -2.29
C THR A 794 -19.82 17.58 -0.99
N ALA A 795 -19.06 18.65 -0.70
CA ALA A 795 -18.25 18.75 0.51
C ALA A 795 -17.89 20.20 0.84
N THR A 796 -18.03 20.56 2.12
CA THR A 796 -17.59 21.86 2.63
C THR A 796 -16.14 21.73 3.07
N LEU A 797 -15.25 22.55 2.47
CA LEU A 797 -13.81 22.56 2.75
C LEU A 797 -13.35 23.94 3.20
N GLN A 798 -12.61 24.00 4.30
CA GLN A 798 -11.92 25.21 4.71
C GLN A 798 -10.65 25.36 3.89
N LYS A 799 -10.51 26.49 3.22
CA LYS A 799 -9.36 26.81 2.36
C LYS A 799 -8.79 28.19 2.72
N LEU A 800 -7.46 28.31 2.70
CA LEU A 800 -6.76 29.57 2.68
C LEU A 800 -6.40 29.89 1.23
N ARG A 801 -6.78 31.07 0.76
CA ARG A 801 -6.38 31.67 -0.51
C ARG A 801 -5.36 32.76 -0.23
N TRP A 802 -4.22 32.70 -0.91
CA TRP A 802 -3.12 33.65 -0.73
C TRP A 802 -2.70 34.20 -2.07
N TRP A 803 -2.95 35.53 -2.26
CA TRP A 803 -2.46 36.31 -3.40
C TRP A 803 -1.12 36.90 -3.02
N HIS A 804 -0.08 36.59 -3.75
CA HIS A 804 1.31 36.99 -3.43
C HIS A 804 2.02 37.56 -4.65
N PRO A 805 3.10 38.36 -4.48
CA PRO A 805 3.95 38.79 -5.57
C PRO A 805 4.68 37.61 -6.24
N PRO A 806 5.20 37.78 -7.47
CA PRO A 806 6.10 36.80 -8.06
C PRO A 806 7.42 36.67 -7.26
N GLY A 807 8.15 35.55 -7.50
CA GLY A 807 9.41 35.24 -6.85
C GLY A 807 9.27 34.47 -5.55
N ALA A 808 10.36 34.39 -4.78
CA ALA A 808 10.42 33.58 -3.56
C ALA A 808 9.48 34.09 -2.47
N GLN A 809 8.53 33.26 -2.05
CA GLN A 809 7.51 33.59 -1.06
C GLN A 809 7.41 32.47 -0.02
N ALA A 810 6.94 32.84 1.17
CA ALA A 810 6.70 31.87 2.25
C ALA A 810 5.40 32.17 3.01
N LEU A 811 4.71 31.10 3.37
CA LEU A 811 3.50 31.08 4.16
C LEU A 811 3.73 30.19 5.38
N LYS A 812 3.34 30.67 6.55
CA LYS A 812 3.34 29.92 7.81
C LYS A 812 1.97 30.04 8.45
N ILE A 813 1.40 28.93 8.86
CA ILE A 813 0.10 28.91 9.52
C ILE A 813 0.24 28.11 10.82
N LYS A 814 -0.19 28.72 11.93
CA LYS A 814 -0.32 28.02 13.21
C LYS A 814 -1.79 27.78 13.53
N GLY A 815 -2.07 26.61 13.99
CA GLY A 815 -3.38 26.18 14.44
C GLY A 815 -3.42 25.87 15.92
N ARG A 816 -4.41 25.09 16.34
CA ARG A 816 -4.60 24.69 17.73
C ARG A 816 -3.68 23.53 18.07
N VAL A 817 -2.73 23.77 18.96
CA VAL A 817 -1.92 22.70 19.57
C VAL A 817 -2.81 21.89 20.50
N ARG A 818 -2.93 20.59 20.24
CA ARG A 818 -3.62 19.64 21.12
C ARG A 818 -2.60 18.92 21.97
N LYS A 819 -2.80 18.91 23.29
CA LYS A 819 -1.96 18.13 24.19
C LYS A 819 -2.24 16.64 23.91
N HIS A 820 -1.26 15.97 23.29
CA HIS A 820 -1.19 14.52 23.42
C HIS A 820 -0.91 14.22 24.89
N ASN A 821 -1.52 13.20 25.47
CA ASN A 821 -1.14 12.71 26.80
C ASN A 821 0.33 12.27 26.73
N ASP A 822 1.23 13.19 27.04
CA ASP A 822 2.64 12.88 27.20
C ASP A 822 2.72 11.92 28.38
N VAL A 823 3.12 10.68 28.11
CA VAL A 823 3.61 9.80 29.15
C VAL A 823 4.85 10.50 29.70
N GLU A 824 4.71 11.05 30.91
CA GLU A 824 5.81 11.66 31.66
C GLU A 824 6.98 10.66 31.74
N GLY A 825 8.09 11.02 31.18
CA GLY A 825 9.32 10.26 31.31
C GLY A 825 10.39 10.63 30.29
N GLY A 826 11.09 11.76 30.46
CA GLY A 826 12.36 11.98 29.77
C GLY A 826 12.67 13.43 29.42
N ALA A 827 13.35 14.10 30.32
CA ALA A 827 14.27 15.21 30.16
C ALA A 827 14.15 16.16 28.94
N SER A 828 13.74 17.37 29.25
CA SER A 828 13.94 18.60 28.50
C SER A 828 15.37 18.79 27.97
N SER A 829 15.57 18.77 26.63
CA SER A 829 16.70 19.41 25.94
C SER A 829 16.55 19.50 24.40
N GLU A 830 15.34 19.58 23.85
CA GLU A 830 15.15 19.56 22.39
C GLU A 830 14.72 20.90 21.77
N ASP A 831 14.53 21.97 22.53
CA ASP A 831 14.14 23.28 22.00
C ASP A 831 15.17 23.96 21.08
N GLY A 832 16.42 23.44 21.03
CA GLY A 832 17.48 24.00 20.21
C GLY A 832 17.59 23.42 18.78
N TYR A 833 16.89 22.33 18.45
CA TYR A 833 17.11 21.64 17.16
C TYR A 833 16.26 22.23 16.02
N TYR A 834 15.04 22.63 16.30
CA TYR A 834 14.18 23.26 15.26
C TYR A 834 14.69 24.64 14.84
N ASP A 835 15.33 25.39 15.75
CA ASP A 835 16.05 26.62 15.41
C ASP A 835 17.27 26.38 14.51
N GLN A 836 17.93 25.22 14.61
CA GLN A 836 19.04 24.83 13.73
C GLN A 836 18.55 24.42 12.33
N VAL A 837 17.37 23.81 12.20
CA VAL A 837 16.79 23.48 10.87
C VAL A 837 16.32 24.74 10.17
N SER A 838 15.73 25.70 10.87
CA SER A 838 15.39 27.00 10.30
C SER A 838 16.64 27.78 9.86
N SER A 839 17.70 27.78 10.67
CA SER A 839 18.97 28.44 10.34
C SER A 839 19.76 27.73 9.23
N PHE A 840 19.65 26.40 9.10
CA PHE A 840 20.26 25.66 7.97
C PHE A 840 19.55 25.96 6.65
N LEU A 841 18.23 26.16 6.66
CA LEU A 841 17.46 26.57 5.49
C LEU A 841 17.73 28.06 5.11
N GLU A 842 17.99 28.91 6.08
CA GLU A 842 18.38 30.31 5.86
C GLU A 842 19.80 30.44 5.28
N ASN A 843 20.74 29.60 5.71
CA ASN A 843 22.14 29.65 5.25
C ASN A 843 22.39 28.96 3.89
N SER A 844 21.48 28.11 3.40
CA SER A 844 21.63 27.45 2.09
C SER A 844 21.28 28.34 0.90
N CYS A 845 20.64 29.50 1.12
CA CYS A 845 20.34 30.49 0.06
C CYS A 845 21.45 31.51 -0.22
N THR A 846 22.63 31.42 0.43
CA THR A 846 23.72 32.40 0.25
C THR A 846 24.89 31.87 -0.57
N LEU A 847 24.78 30.65 -1.15
CA LEU A 847 25.82 30.10 -2.02
C LEU A 847 25.16 29.50 -3.29
N MET A 848 24.68 30.37 -4.17
CA MET A 848 24.64 30.22 -5.63
C MET A 848 24.78 31.60 -6.27
#